data_8f939ab35ebda6269373d983264a35cb
#
_entry.id   8f939ab35ebda6269373d983264a35cb
#
_cell.length_a   1.000
_cell.length_b   1.000
_cell.length_c   1.000
_cell.angle_alpha   90.00
_cell.angle_beta   90.00
_cell.angle_gamma   90.00
#
_symmetry.space_group_name_H-M   'P 1'
#
loop_
_entity.id
_entity.type
_entity.pdbx_description
1 polymer ?
#
loop_
_entity_poly.entity_id
_entity_poly.type
_entity_poly.pdbx_seq_one_letter_code
_entity_poly.pdbx_strand_id
1 'polypeptide(L)'
;MTISVIIVSYNVRYFLAQCLLSVHNALQGIEGEIIVVDNASTDDTVADLQPQIPHVHWMANTENEGFAKANNKGLAAASGEFILFLNPDTLLPENFFKEILTFVSRQTNCGAVGVKMIDGAGYFLPESKRSFPSPLYALFKLCGLAAIFPKSSFFNYYALGHLPENELHRVPVLSGACMFIPKKVLDTTGGFDEQFFMYGEDIDLSYRIEQAGFHNYYFGKVTILHFKGESKPTDYLQHVQQFYGAMQVFVKKHYRGSRAVLMAVLLQIAIIGSAIFSIIVKQLRQYTIVFFDIILLIAANITALYFWKNAFHNGIPFHTFFVPYAVILYAFVFAGILWMGGLYDGVYKPAQTLSSGVLAILILLALYALLPEQIRFSRGVVVLSGFIGLLFILLFRRLLQELKWISVTGSISNSAIALCSPDTKPALQQFLNSSTHHPSVLAIFTPQEIASSDAADWAYLPAATLIFGWGHGLPIQLILQQMQSMPGRFYFRFFNKSANAMIGSDTRKEKGAVFLSEKKYNIALPAQKRMKRGMDIMFAFSCFCISILILLKGAQGLSLLHNAWLVFIGKKTWIGYASTPNSLPLLKPGVINTLGRNNSQSLTLPLTLIQKTDEVYAQQYEWPNDIIFMFQHLNALFKNT
;
A
#
# COMPACT_ATOMS: atom_id res chain seq x y z
N MET A 1 -26.32 32.06 2.78
CA MET A 1 -26.40 30.57 2.62
C MET A 1 -25.31 29.96 3.43
N THR A 2 -25.67 29.26 4.48
CA THR A 2 -24.72 28.61 5.39
C THR A 2 -24.49 27.17 5.01
N ILE A 3 -23.25 26.69 5.18
CA ILE A 3 -22.84 25.33 4.80
C ILE A 3 -22.29 24.62 6.04
N SER A 4 -22.75 23.40 6.30
CA SER A 4 -22.10 22.49 7.26
C SER A 4 -21.38 21.38 6.51
N VAL A 5 -20.07 21.26 6.70
CA VAL A 5 -19.24 20.19 6.15
C VAL A 5 -19.03 19.14 7.25
N ILE A 6 -19.52 17.92 7.01
CA ILE A 6 -19.43 16.80 7.94
C ILE A 6 -18.40 15.80 7.43
N ILE A 7 -17.38 15.51 8.24
CA ILE A 7 -16.27 14.62 7.92
C ILE A 7 -16.16 13.55 9.01
N VAL A 8 -16.26 12.28 8.63
CA VAL A 8 -16.03 11.17 9.55
C VAL A 8 -14.61 10.66 9.39
N SER A 9 -13.84 10.63 10.49
CA SER A 9 -12.44 10.20 10.52
C SER A 9 -12.27 8.87 11.24
N TYR A 10 -11.39 8.02 10.72
CA TYR A 10 -10.93 6.79 11.40
C TYR A 10 -9.52 6.40 10.92
N ASN A 11 -8.51 6.66 11.76
CA ASN A 11 -7.09 6.32 11.50
C ASN A 11 -6.53 6.89 10.18
N VAL A 12 -6.79 8.19 9.90
CA VAL A 12 -6.40 8.87 8.65
C VAL A 12 -5.86 10.29 8.91
N ARG A 13 -5.16 10.50 10.01
CA ARG A 13 -4.69 11.80 10.51
C ARG A 13 -4.12 12.73 9.41
N TYR A 14 -3.20 12.23 8.60
CA TYR A 14 -2.49 13.06 7.61
C TYR A 14 -3.34 13.44 6.40
N PHE A 15 -4.25 12.56 5.98
CA PHE A 15 -5.22 12.84 4.94
C PHE A 15 -6.25 13.86 5.44
N LEU A 16 -6.78 13.63 6.64
CA LEU A 16 -7.72 14.54 7.28
C LEU A 16 -7.14 15.95 7.43
N ALA A 17 -5.87 16.10 7.86
CA ALA A 17 -5.21 17.40 7.98
C ALA A 17 -5.23 18.17 6.66
N GLN A 18 -4.92 17.51 5.53
CA GLN A 18 -4.93 18.15 4.22
C GLN A 18 -6.36 18.39 3.71
N CYS A 19 -7.28 17.47 3.98
CA CYS A 19 -8.70 17.65 3.67
C CYS A 19 -9.26 18.90 4.35
N LEU A 20 -9.08 19.03 5.68
CA LEU A 20 -9.56 20.17 6.45
C LEU A 20 -9.03 21.51 5.93
N LEU A 21 -7.75 21.55 5.58
CA LEU A 21 -7.16 22.77 4.99
C LEU A 21 -7.77 23.08 3.62
N SER A 22 -8.04 22.07 2.77
CA SER A 22 -8.68 22.27 1.48
C SER A 22 -10.12 22.78 1.63
N VAL A 23 -10.86 22.23 2.59
CA VAL A 23 -12.22 22.67 2.93
C VAL A 23 -12.21 24.11 3.45
N HIS A 24 -11.27 24.44 4.34
CA HIS A 24 -11.13 25.81 4.86
C HIS A 24 -10.86 26.81 3.72
N ASN A 25 -9.98 26.47 2.77
CA ASN A 25 -9.71 27.33 1.60
C ASN A 25 -10.94 27.46 0.69
N ALA A 26 -11.68 26.37 0.48
CA ALA A 26 -12.89 26.40 -0.36
C ALA A 26 -14.04 27.20 0.29
N LEU A 27 -14.08 27.31 1.61
CA LEU A 27 -15.06 28.12 2.35
C LEU A 27 -14.70 29.61 2.43
N GLN A 28 -13.54 30.06 1.92
CA GLN A 28 -13.17 31.47 2.00
C GLN A 28 -14.23 32.38 1.32
N GLY A 29 -14.75 33.34 2.11
CA GLY A 29 -15.82 34.25 1.68
C GLY A 29 -17.23 33.64 1.66
N ILE A 30 -17.40 32.44 2.19
CA ILE A 30 -18.68 31.73 2.33
C ILE A 30 -18.87 31.38 3.81
N GLU A 31 -20.05 31.68 4.35
CA GLU A 31 -20.38 31.32 5.73
C GLU A 31 -20.59 29.82 5.87
N GLY A 32 -19.80 29.17 6.73
CA GLY A 32 -19.87 27.72 6.93
C GLY A 32 -19.12 27.24 8.14
N GLU A 33 -19.45 26.03 8.55
CA GLU A 33 -18.82 25.30 9.65
C GLU A 33 -18.27 23.96 9.20
N ILE A 34 -17.28 23.46 9.92
CA ILE A 34 -16.68 22.14 9.70
C ILE A 34 -16.88 21.32 10.96
N ILE A 35 -17.51 20.15 10.81
CA ILE A 35 -17.78 19.20 11.89
C ILE A 35 -17.00 17.93 11.57
N VAL A 36 -16.08 17.54 12.45
CA VAL A 36 -15.33 16.29 12.36
C VAL A 36 -15.82 15.34 13.43
N VAL A 37 -16.31 14.18 13.00
CA VAL A 37 -16.67 13.07 13.88
C VAL A 37 -15.56 12.03 13.82
N ASP A 38 -14.73 11.98 14.87
CA ASP A 38 -13.69 10.97 14.98
C ASP A 38 -14.26 9.66 15.54
N ASN A 39 -14.14 8.60 14.76
CA ASN A 39 -14.78 7.32 15.03
C ASN A 39 -13.87 6.37 15.83
N ALA A 40 -13.31 6.88 16.95
CA ALA A 40 -12.36 6.22 17.83
C ALA A 40 -11.01 5.90 17.13
N SER A 41 -10.37 6.89 16.53
CA SER A 41 -9.03 6.75 15.95
C SER A 41 -7.98 6.43 17.01
N THR A 42 -6.99 5.62 16.65
CA THR A 42 -5.86 5.19 17.49
C THR A 42 -4.52 5.78 17.02
N ASP A 43 -4.54 6.67 16.01
CA ASP A 43 -3.38 7.29 15.38
C ASP A 43 -3.14 8.75 15.85
N ASP A 44 -3.63 9.10 17.05
CA ASP A 44 -3.55 10.42 17.64
C ASP A 44 -4.21 11.56 16.81
N THR A 45 -5.15 11.20 15.91
CA THR A 45 -5.84 12.16 15.02
C THR A 45 -6.39 13.37 15.79
N VAL A 46 -7.20 13.15 16.83
CA VAL A 46 -7.83 14.25 17.58
C VAL A 46 -6.80 15.00 18.42
N ALA A 47 -5.92 14.28 19.12
CA ALA A 47 -4.91 14.88 19.99
C ALA A 47 -3.98 15.84 19.23
N ASP A 48 -3.61 15.49 17.99
CA ASP A 48 -2.70 16.29 17.19
C ASP A 48 -3.40 17.41 16.39
N LEU A 49 -4.57 17.15 15.81
CA LEU A 49 -5.20 18.09 14.88
C LEU A 49 -6.12 19.10 15.57
N GLN A 50 -6.82 18.74 16.64
CA GLN A 50 -7.72 19.64 17.34
C GLN A 50 -7.02 20.93 17.85
N PRO A 51 -5.81 20.88 18.43
CA PRO A 51 -5.09 22.08 18.83
C PRO A 51 -4.65 22.98 17.66
N GLN A 52 -4.38 22.36 16.49
CA GLN A 52 -3.91 23.07 15.31
C GLN A 52 -5.04 23.73 14.51
N ILE A 53 -6.28 23.21 14.64
CA ILE A 53 -7.44 23.65 13.85
C ILE A 53 -8.63 23.88 14.81
N PRO A 54 -8.56 24.92 15.66
CA PRO A 54 -9.53 25.15 16.74
C PRO A 54 -10.93 25.60 16.25
N HIS A 55 -11.05 26.05 15.02
CA HIS A 55 -12.32 26.45 14.41
C HIS A 55 -13.17 25.28 13.90
N VAL A 56 -12.68 24.07 13.96
CA VAL A 56 -13.42 22.85 13.63
C VAL A 56 -14.17 22.36 14.87
N HIS A 57 -15.42 21.96 14.68
CA HIS A 57 -16.21 21.33 15.73
C HIS A 57 -15.86 19.83 15.78
N TRP A 58 -15.11 19.44 16.82
CA TRP A 58 -14.65 18.06 17.01
C TRP A 58 -15.59 17.25 17.89
N MET A 59 -15.99 16.07 17.40
CA MET A 59 -16.81 15.10 18.14
C MET A 59 -16.06 13.76 18.14
N ALA A 60 -15.57 13.31 19.31
CA ALA A 60 -14.85 12.06 19.45
C ALA A 60 -15.78 10.95 19.98
N ASN A 61 -15.92 9.88 19.22
CA ASN A 61 -16.63 8.67 19.67
C ASN A 61 -15.71 7.79 20.52
N THR A 62 -16.30 7.00 21.42
CA THR A 62 -15.58 6.04 22.25
C THR A 62 -15.30 4.71 21.54
N GLU A 63 -16.07 4.42 20.49
CA GLU A 63 -15.95 3.21 19.65
C GLU A 63 -16.24 3.55 18.20
N ASN A 64 -15.84 2.67 17.27
CA ASN A 64 -16.15 2.83 15.86
C ASN A 64 -17.60 2.40 15.59
N GLU A 65 -18.49 3.39 15.49
CA GLU A 65 -19.93 3.19 15.27
C GLU A 65 -20.32 3.00 13.80
N GLY A 66 -19.38 3.01 12.89
CA GLY A 66 -19.61 2.95 11.44
C GLY A 66 -19.81 4.31 10.79
N PHE A 67 -19.86 4.32 9.46
CA PHE A 67 -19.90 5.56 8.67
C PHE A 67 -21.27 6.27 8.76
N ALA A 68 -22.37 5.52 8.63
CA ALA A 68 -23.70 6.09 8.61
C ALA A 68 -24.07 6.78 9.94
N LYS A 69 -23.86 6.09 11.06
CA LYS A 69 -24.20 6.61 12.40
C LYS A 69 -23.32 7.81 12.77
N ALA A 70 -22.02 7.76 12.47
CA ALA A 70 -21.12 8.87 12.73
C ALA A 70 -21.49 10.12 11.91
N ASN A 71 -21.85 9.97 10.62
CA ASN A 71 -22.36 11.10 9.82
C ASN A 71 -23.68 11.66 10.36
N ASN A 72 -24.60 10.82 10.84
CA ASN A 72 -25.84 11.29 11.45
C ASN A 72 -25.61 12.09 12.74
N LYS A 73 -24.61 11.71 13.55
CA LYS A 73 -24.20 12.53 14.71
C LYS A 73 -23.73 13.92 14.28
N GLY A 74 -22.89 13.99 13.23
CA GLY A 74 -22.47 15.25 12.63
C GLY A 74 -23.65 16.04 12.07
N LEU A 75 -24.60 15.37 11.40
CA LEU A 75 -25.82 15.98 10.88
C LEU A 75 -26.71 16.60 11.97
N ALA A 76 -26.82 15.93 13.11
CA ALA A 76 -27.59 16.43 14.25
C ALA A 76 -26.99 17.71 14.86
N ALA A 77 -25.66 17.88 14.75
CA ALA A 77 -24.94 19.08 15.20
C ALA A 77 -24.91 20.21 14.14
N ALA A 78 -25.27 19.90 12.88
CA ALA A 78 -25.15 20.81 11.77
C ALA A 78 -26.24 21.89 11.73
N SER A 79 -25.82 23.16 11.59
CA SER A 79 -26.71 24.33 11.55
C SER A 79 -26.97 24.88 10.14
N GLY A 80 -26.16 24.48 9.15
CA GLY A 80 -26.18 25.01 7.78
C GLY A 80 -27.44 24.66 7.00
N GLU A 81 -27.80 25.52 6.04
CA GLU A 81 -28.87 25.28 5.05
C GLU A 81 -28.52 24.18 4.05
N PHE A 82 -27.21 23.96 3.85
CA PHE A 82 -26.65 22.94 2.98
C PHE A 82 -25.68 22.07 3.76
N ILE A 83 -25.77 20.78 3.55
CA ILE A 83 -24.92 19.78 4.17
C ILE A 83 -24.00 19.15 3.13
N LEU A 84 -22.70 19.15 3.38
CA LEU A 84 -21.73 18.37 2.61
C LEU A 84 -21.24 17.21 3.45
N PHE A 85 -21.59 15.99 3.09
CA PHE A 85 -20.90 14.79 3.59
C PHE A 85 -19.62 14.60 2.77
N LEU A 86 -18.47 14.51 3.44
CA LEU A 86 -17.16 14.49 2.79
C LEU A 86 -16.23 13.46 3.44
N ASN A 87 -15.58 12.65 2.62
CA ASN A 87 -14.57 11.72 3.12
C ASN A 87 -13.28 12.45 3.54
N PRO A 88 -12.58 11.98 4.59
CA PRO A 88 -11.36 12.60 5.11
C PRO A 88 -10.15 12.49 4.18
N ASP A 89 -10.19 11.63 3.17
CA ASP A 89 -9.15 11.38 2.18
C ASP A 89 -9.44 12.09 0.83
N THR A 90 -10.08 13.26 0.89
CA THR A 90 -10.40 14.10 -0.27
C THR A 90 -9.68 15.46 -0.21
N LEU A 91 -9.47 16.07 -1.39
CA LEU A 91 -9.05 17.48 -1.51
C LEU A 91 -10.01 18.25 -2.43
N LEU A 92 -10.53 19.35 -1.92
CA LEU A 92 -11.44 20.24 -2.63
C LEU A 92 -10.68 21.38 -3.34
N PRO A 93 -11.06 21.77 -4.58
CA PRO A 93 -10.57 23.00 -5.20
C PRO A 93 -11.21 24.23 -4.54
N GLU A 94 -10.55 25.35 -4.61
CA GLU A 94 -10.94 26.60 -3.95
C GLU A 94 -12.31 27.14 -4.40
N ASN A 95 -12.71 26.86 -5.64
CA ASN A 95 -14.00 27.30 -6.22
C ASN A 95 -15.15 26.30 -5.96
N PHE A 96 -14.94 25.23 -5.21
CA PHE A 96 -15.89 24.11 -5.02
C PHE A 96 -17.30 24.60 -4.63
N PHE A 97 -17.41 25.30 -3.52
CA PHE A 97 -18.71 25.74 -3.01
C PHE A 97 -19.36 26.80 -3.89
N LYS A 98 -18.59 27.72 -4.46
CA LYS A 98 -19.10 28.76 -5.36
C LYS A 98 -19.78 28.15 -6.58
N GLU A 99 -19.16 27.18 -7.21
CA GLU A 99 -19.70 26.50 -8.40
C GLU A 99 -20.97 25.68 -8.05
N ILE A 100 -20.95 24.93 -6.96
CA ILE A 100 -22.08 24.09 -6.55
C ILE A 100 -23.27 24.96 -6.12
N LEU A 101 -23.07 26.00 -5.31
CA LEU A 101 -24.14 26.90 -4.90
C LEU A 101 -24.78 27.62 -6.11
N THR A 102 -23.95 28.04 -7.07
CA THR A 102 -24.44 28.63 -8.32
C THR A 102 -25.30 27.66 -9.14
N PHE A 103 -24.93 26.37 -9.13
CA PHE A 103 -25.70 25.31 -9.77
C PHE A 103 -27.02 25.05 -9.03
N VAL A 104 -26.98 24.82 -7.74
CA VAL A 104 -28.14 24.45 -6.91
C VAL A 104 -29.18 25.55 -6.89
N SER A 105 -28.78 26.83 -6.88
CA SER A 105 -29.72 27.98 -6.93
C SER A 105 -30.57 28.04 -8.19
N ARG A 106 -30.13 27.38 -9.27
CA ARG A 106 -30.86 27.32 -10.56
C ARG A 106 -31.75 26.08 -10.70
N GLN A 107 -31.71 25.16 -9.73
CA GLN A 107 -32.49 23.92 -9.78
C GLN A 107 -33.65 23.96 -8.79
N THR A 108 -34.87 23.67 -9.23
CA THR A 108 -36.07 23.71 -8.38
C THR A 108 -36.18 22.46 -7.50
N ASN A 109 -35.85 21.28 -8.01
CA ASN A 109 -35.98 20.00 -7.33
C ASN A 109 -34.62 19.29 -7.10
N CYS A 110 -33.59 20.09 -6.74
CA CYS A 110 -32.29 19.54 -6.43
C CYS A 110 -32.34 18.69 -5.15
N GLY A 111 -32.03 17.42 -5.27
CA GLY A 111 -31.85 16.49 -4.16
C GLY A 111 -30.42 16.53 -3.65
N ALA A 112 -29.55 15.73 -4.24
CA ALA A 112 -28.13 15.71 -3.91
C ALA A 112 -27.27 16.06 -5.14
N VAL A 113 -26.09 16.63 -4.87
CA VAL A 113 -25.08 16.93 -5.90
C VAL A 113 -23.78 16.22 -5.54
N GLY A 114 -23.31 15.37 -6.45
CA GLY A 114 -21.96 14.80 -6.43
C GLY A 114 -21.12 15.42 -7.54
N VAL A 115 -19.81 15.31 -7.44
CA VAL A 115 -18.85 15.92 -8.36
C VAL A 115 -17.94 14.89 -9.02
N LYS A 116 -17.18 15.31 -10.01
CA LYS A 116 -16.15 14.48 -10.61
C LYS A 116 -15.05 14.19 -9.57
N MET A 117 -14.73 12.93 -9.39
CA MET A 117 -13.62 12.49 -8.54
C MET A 117 -12.51 11.88 -9.39
N ILE A 118 -11.25 12.19 -9.06
CA ILE A 118 -10.07 11.55 -9.62
C ILE A 118 -9.27 10.88 -8.49
N ASP A 119 -8.55 9.80 -8.83
CA ASP A 119 -7.64 9.14 -7.88
C ASP A 119 -6.29 9.86 -7.77
N GLY A 120 -5.43 9.40 -6.84
CA GLY A 120 -4.09 9.96 -6.62
C GLY A 120 -3.14 9.86 -7.83
N ALA A 121 -3.51 9.15 -8.88
CA ALA A 121 -2.78 9.07 -10.15
C ALA A 121 -3.43 9.90 -11.29
N GLY A 122 -4.49 10.65 -11.00
CA GLY A 122 -5.19 11.53 -11.95
C GLY A 122 -6.26 10.83 -12.79
N TYR A 123 -6.57 9.57 -12.54
CA TYR A 123 -7.62 8.86 -13.28
C TYR A 123 -9.01 9.11 -12.69
N PHE A 124 -10.00 9.21 -13.58
CA PHE A 124 -11.40 9.30 -13.19
C PHE A 124 -11.85 8.10 -12.34
N LEU A 125 -12.59 8.39 -11.28
CA LEU A 125 -13.21 7.40 -10.40
C LEU A 125 -14.65 7.12 -10.81
N PRO A 126 -14.96 5.93 -11.35
CA PRO A 126 -16.30 5.60 -11.85
C PRO A 126 -17.41 5.66 -10.79
N GLU A 127 -17.08 5.55 -9.51
CA GLU A 127 -18.01 5.70 -8.40
C GLU A 127 -18.58 7.12 -8.24
N SER A 128 -18.04 8.12 -8.92
CA SER A 128 -18.57 9.49 -8.94
C SER A 128 -20.02 9.53 -9.40
N LYS A 129 -20.42 8.62 -10.29
CA LYS A 129 -21.77 8.48 -10.84
C LYS A 129 -22.10 7.00 -11.03
N ARG A 130 -23.24 6.57 -10.50
CA ARG A 130 -23.63 5.16 -10.54
C ARG A 130 -25.13 5.02 -10.79
N SER A 131 -25.52 3.85 -11.27
CA SER A 131 -26.91 3.38 -11.28
C SER A 131 -27.20 2.57 -10.02
N PHE A 132 -28.47 2.24 -9.82
CA PHE A 132 -28.83 1.28 -8.78
C PHE A 132 -28.28 -0.10 -9.10
N PRO A 133 -27.85 -0.86 -8.05
CA PRO A 133 -27.36 -2.22 -8.25
C PRO A 133 -28.46 -3.13 -8.79
N SER A 134 -28.14 -3.94 -9.79
CA SER A 134 -29.02 -4.98 -10.32
C SER A 134 -28.26 -6.30 -10.52
N PRO A 135 -28.95 -7.46 -10.51
CA PRO A 135 -28.33 -8.77 -10.70
C PRO A 135 -27.58 -8.87 -12.03
N LEU A 136 -28.17 -8.34 -13.09
CA LEU A 136 -27.63 -8.39 -14.43
C LEU A 136 -26.31 -7.61 -14.55
N TYR A 137 -26.26 -6.41 -13.96
CA TYR A 137 -25.04 -5.60 -13.98
C TYR A 137 -23.94 -6.16 -13.07
N ALA A 138 -24.32 -6.78 -11.95
CA ALA A 138 -23.38 -7.51 -11.12
C ALA A 138 -22.75 -8.69 -11.89
N LEU A 139 -23.55 -9.44 -12.64
CA LEU A 139 -23.08 -10.53 -13.52
C LEU A 139 -22.10 -10.00 -14.59
N PHE A 140 -22.43 -8.92 -15.30
CA PHE A 140 -21.54 -8.33 -16.31
C PHE A 140 -20.22 -7.89 -15.72
N LYS A 141 -20.21 -7.35 -14.51
CA LYS A 141 -18.99 -6.99 -13.80
C LYS A 141 -18.16 -8.23 -13.43
N LEU A 142 -18.80 -9.30 -12.95
CA LEU A 142 -18.13 -10.55 -12.58
C LEU A 142 -17.53 -11.28 -13.80
N CYS A 143 -18.27 -11.33 -14.91
CA CYS A 143 -17.78 -11.94 -16.17
C CYS A 143 -16.78 -11.06 -16.92
N GLY A 144 -16.44 -9.86 -16.40
CA GLY A 144 -15.50 -8.96 -17.06
C GLY A 144 -16.07 -8.18 -18.25
N LEU A 145 -17.33 -8.39 -18.65
CA LEU A 145 -17.95 -7.72 -19.80
C LEU A 145 -18.01 -6.19 -19.60
N ALA A 146 -18.26 -5.73 -18.38
CA ALA A 146 -18.22 -4.30 -18.07
C ALA A 146 -16.84 -3.67 -18.27
N ALA A 147 -15.76 -4.44 -18.08
CA ALA A 147 -14.39 -3.97 -18.30
C ALA A 147 -13.98 -3.99 -19.78
N ILE A 148 -14.48 -4.98 -20.56
CA ILE A 148 -14.26 -5.07 -22.00
C ILE A 148 -15.02 -3.96 -22.75
N PHE A 149 -16.23 -3.64 -22.29
CA PHE A 149 -17.10 -2.62 -22.92
C PHE A 149 -17.37 -1.45 -21.96
N PRO A 150 -16.37 -0.66 -21.54
CA PRO A 150 -16.49 0.34 -20.48
C PRO A 150 -17.45 1.49 -20.81
N LYS A 151 -17.67 1.80 -22.09
CA LYS A 151 -18.58 2.85 -22.57
C LYS A 151 -19.98 2.34 -22.97
N SER A 152 -20.25 1.03 -22.77
CA SER A 152 -21.56 0.46 -23.15
C SER A 152 -22.64 0.87 -22.13
N SER A 153 -23.76 1.38 -22.63
CA SER A 153 -24.97 1.64 -21.83
C SER A 153 -25.68 0.36 -21.38
N PHE A 154 -25.32 -0.80 -21.92
CA PHE A 154 -25.89 -2.10 -21.54
C PHE A 154 -24.93 -2.87 -20.60
N PHE A 155 -23.69 -3.11 -21.02
CA PHE A 155 -22.76 -3.92 -20.25
C PHE A 155 -22.16 -3.19 -19.04
N ASN A 156 -22.03 -1.87 -19.08
CA ASN A 156 -21.47 -1.06 -17.99
C ASN A 156 -22.44 0.02 -17.48
N TYR A 157 -23.74 -0.27 -17.51
CA TYR A 157 -24.79 0.65 -17.04
C TYR A 157 -24.63 1.00 -15.56
N TYR A 158 -24.14 0.06 -14.73
CA TYR A 158 -23.92 0.33 -13.30
C TYR A 158 -22.97 1.52 -13.06
N ALA A 159 -21.88 1.62 -13.82
CA ALA A 159 -20.92 2.71 -13.70
C ALA A 159 -21.27 3.92 -14.58
N LEU A 160 -22.40 3.88 -15.30
CA LEU A 160 -22.82 4.92 -16.26
C LEU A 160 -21.68 5.35 -17.18
N GLY A 161 -20.89 4.38 -17.67
CA GLY A 161 -19.70 4.64 -18.48
C GLY A 161 -19.94 5.30 -19.82
N HIS A 162 -21.19 5.29 -20.30
CA HIS A 162 -21.64 5.97 -21.52
C HIS A 162 -21.84 7.49 -21.34
N LEU A 163 -21.96 7.97 -20.09
CA LEU A 163 -22.13 9.40 -19.81
C LEU A 163 -20.76 10.10 -19.76
N PRO A 164 -20.58 11.25 -20.42
CA PRO A 164 -19.34 12.04 -20.35
C PRO A 164 -18.98 12.45 -18.91
N GLU A 165 -17.68 12.49 -18.62
CA GLU A 165 -17.17 12.74 -17.26
C GLU A 165 -17.19 14.21 -16.87
N ASN A 166 -17.19 15.12 -17.85
CA ASN A 166 -17.04 16.56 -17.62
C ASN A 166 -18.38 17.33 -17.74
N GLU A 167 -19.48 16.59 -17.88
CA GLU A 167 -20.80 17.18 -18.09
C GLU A 167 -21.70 17.02 -16.87
N LEU A 168 -22.81 17.76 -16.89
CA LEU A 168 -23.87 17.65 -15.91
C LEU A 168 -24.82 16.51 -16.30
N HIS A 169 -25.07 15.59 -15.38
CA HIS A 169 -26.03 14.51 -15.59
C HIS A 169 -26.92 14.31 -14.37
N ARG A 170 -28.21 14.03 -14.61
CA ARG A 170 -29.05 13.42 -13.60
C ARG A 170 -28.69 11.95 -13.48
N VAL A 171 -28.38 11.49 -12.27
CA VAL A 171 -27.90 10.13 -12.00
C VAL A 171 -28.64 9.50 -10.81
N PRO A 172 -28.93 8.18 -10.84
CA PRO A 172 -29.65 7.53 -9.75
C PRO A 172 -28.89 7.55 -8.42
N VAL A 173 -27.57 7.37 -8.45
CA VAL A 173 -26.73 7.18 -7.24
C VAL A 173 -25.47 8.02 -7.32
N LEU A 174 -25.20 8.74 -6.25
CA LEU A 174 -23.97 9.48 -5.99
C LEU A 174 -23.08 8.74 -4.99
N SER A 175 -21.83 9.13 -4.91
CA SER A 175 -20.89 8.58 -3.91
C SER A 175 -20.99 9.34 -2.60
N GLY A 176 -21.06 8.62 -1.48
CA GLY A 176 -20.97 9.19 -0.14
C GLY A 176 -19.64 9.86 0.18
N ALA A 177 -18.62 9.71 -0.69
CA ALA A 177 -17.34 10.38 -0.51
C ALA A 177 -17.42 11.91 -0.68
N CYS A 178 -18.39 12.40 -1.45
CA CYS A 178 -18.66 13.84 -1.61
C CYS A 178 -20.11 14.01 -2.05
N MET A 179 -21.00 14.33 -1.11
CA MET A 179 -22.42 14.45 -1.36
C MET A 179 -22.94 15.75 -0.74
N PHE A 180 -23.28 16.72 -1.58
CA PHE A 180 -23.81 18.02 -1.18
C PHE A 180 -25.34 18.00 -1.28
N ILE A 181 -26.04 18.29 -0.17
CA ILE A 181 -27.49 18.10 -0.04
C ILE A 181 -28.12 19.33 0.64
N PRO A 182 -29.18 19.93 0.11
CA PRO A 182 -29.96 20.92 0.84
C PRO A 182 -30.58 20.30 2.11
N LYS A 183 -30.47 20.95 3.26
CA LYS A 183 -30.97 20.42 4.55
C LYS A 183 -32.45 20.04 4.49
N LYS A 184 -33.27 20.84 3.80
CA LYS A 184 -34.69 20.53 3.56
C LYS A 184 -34.96 19.15 2.91
N VAL A 185 -34.03 18.66 2.11
CA VAL A 185 -34.12 17.32 1.51
C VAL A 185 -33.88 16.25 2.58
N LEU A 186 -32.86 16.44 3.43
CA LEU A 186 -32.58 15.56 4.56
C LEU A 186 -33.69 15.58 5.62
N ASP A 187 -34.35 16.73 5.84
CA ASP A 187 -35.50 16.84 6.73
C ASP A 187 -36.69 15.98 6.23
N THR A 188 -36.80 15.82 4.90
CA THR A 188 -37.85 15.01 4.27
C THR A 188 -37.47 13.52 4.22
N THR A 189 -36.22 13.21 3.86
CA THR A 189 -35.78 11.84 3.58
C THR A 189 -35.12 11.16 4.78
N GLY A 190 -34.73 11.93 5.79
CA GLY A 190 -33.83 11.52 6.86
C GLY A 190 -32.37 11.50 6.42
N GLY A 191 -31.46 11.33 7.39
CA GLY A 191 -30.03 11.13 7.16
C GLY A 191 -29.70 9.76 6.58
N PHE A 192 -28.50 9.27 6.81
CA PHE A 192 -28.10 7.91 6.44
C PHE A 192 -28.86 6.86 7.29
N ASP A 193 -29.18 5.70 6.70
CA ASP A 193 -29.74 4.59 7.46
C ASP A 193 -28.65 3.86 8.25
N GLU A 194 -28.79 3.84 9.57
CA GLU A 194 -27.79 3.27 10.50
C GLU A 194 -27.69 1.73 10.47
N GLN A 195 -28.58 1.05 9.74
CA GLN A 195 -28.41 -0.37 9.45
C GLN A 195 -27.18 -0.65 8.56
N PHE A 196 -26.70 0.36 7.85
CA PHE A 196 -25.47 0.29 7.07
C PHE A 196 -24.28 0.74 7.93
N PHE A 197 -23.46 -0.21 8.34
CA PHE A 197 -22.21 0.12 9.06
C PHE A 197 -21.23 0.86 8.17
N MET A 198 -21.03 0.37 6.95
CA MET A 198 -20.15 0.92 5.93
C MET A 198 -20.55 0.37 4.56
N TYR A 199 -20.58 1.21 3.53
CA TYR A 199 -21.05 0.93 2.16
C TYR A 199 -22.59 0.76 2.05
N GLY A 200 -23.14 1.23 0.96
CA GLY A 200 -24.55 1.11 0.61
C GLY A 200 -25.46 2.16 1.24
N GLU A 201 -25.01 2.87 2.26
CA GLU A 201 -25.70 4.01 2.86
C GLU A 201 -25.95 5.15 1.86
N ASP A 202 -24.98 5.37 0.95
CA ASP A 202 -25.07 6.35 -0.13
C ASP A 202 -26.06 5.95 -1.23
N ILE A 203 -26.14 4.66 -1.53
CA ILE A 203 -27.11 4.09 -2.47
C ILE A 203 -28.53 4.23 -1.88
N ASP A 204 -28.68 3.90 -0.60
CA ASP A 204 -29.96 3.99 0.12
C ASP A 204 -30.46 5.44 0.21
N LEU A 205 -29.60 6.37 0.61
CA LEU A 205 -29.96 7.78 0.68
C LEU A 205 -30.29 8.34 -0.70
N SER A 206 -29.49 8.03 -1.72
CA SER A 206 -29.77 8.44 -3.11
C SER A 206 -31.12 7.91 -3.60
N TYR A 207 -31.47 6.68 -3.23
CA TYR A 207 -32.75 6.08 -3.57
C TYR A 207 -33.91 6.78 -2.88
N ARG A 208 -33.81 7.07 -1.57
CA ARG A 208 -34.88 7.79 -0.82
C ARG A 208 -35.08 9.21 -1.32
N ILE A 209 -34.01 9.89 -1.73
CA ILE A 209 -34.07 11.23 -2.34
C ILE A 209 -34.90 11.19 -3.64
N GLU A 210 -34.63 10.25 -4.54
CA GLU A 210 -35.39 10.08 -5.79
C GLU A 210 -36.86 9.68 -5.52
N GLN A 211 -37.13 8.83 -4.51
CA GLN A 211 -38.49 8.44 -4.13
C GLN A 211 -39.29 9.62 -3.53
N ALA A 212 -38.62 10.56 -2.89
CA ALA A 212 -39.24 11.76 -2.35
C ALA A 212 -39.50 12.85 -3.44
N GLY A 213 -39.20 12.56 -4.72
CA GLY A 213 -39.43 13.47 -5.85
C GLY A 213 -38.33 14.48 -6.12
N PHE A 214 -37.20 14.37 -5.42
CA PHE A 214 -36.00 15.15 -5.71
C PHE A 214 -35.09 14.42 -6.71
N HIS A 215 -34.12 15.12 -7.28
CA HIS A 215 -33.21 14.58 -8.30
C HIS A 215 -31.76 14.66 -7.88
N ASN A 216 -31.03 13.57 -8.07
CA ASN A 216 -29.61 13.51 -7.84
C ASN A 216 -28.85 13.95 -9.09
N TYR A 217 -27.86 14.84 -8.93
CA TYR A 217 -27.08 15.39 -10.02
C TYR A 217 -25.58 15.08 -9.86
N TYR A 218 -24.97 14.58 -10.91
CA TYR A 218 -23.54 14.54 -11.09
C TYR A 218 -23.09 15.82 -11.79
N PHE A 219 -22.30 16.65 -11.10
CA PHE A 219 -21.79 17.91 -11.58
C PHE A 219 -20.33 17.79 -12.02
N GLY A 220 -20.10 17.36 -13.28
CA GLY A 220 -18.78 17.05 -13.82
C GLY A 220 -17.84 18.23 -14.03
N LYS A 221 -18.32 19.48 -13.88
CA LYS A 221 -17.50 20.70 -14.03
C LYS A 221 -16.55 20.94 -12.86
N VAL A 222 -16.88 20.44 -11.68
CA VAL A 222 -16.02 20.50 -10.51
C VAL A 222 -15.35 19.14 -10.31
N THR A 223 -14.03 19.17 -10.14
CA THR A 223 -13.23 17.96 -9.88
C THR A 223 -12.63 18.04 -8.49
N ILE A 224 -12.69 16.94 -7.75
CA ILE A 224 -11.99 16.75 -6.47
C ILE A 224 -11.02 15.58 -6.57
N LEU A 225 -9.99 15.58 -5.72
CA LEU A 225 -9.13 14.43 -5.50
C LEU A 225 -9.73 13.54 -4.41
N HIS A 226 -9.72 12.22 -4.61
CA HIS A 226 -10.09 11.24 -3.60
C HIS A 226 -9.06 10.10 -3.61
N PHE A 227 -8.22 10.01 -2.58
CA PHE A 227 -7.14 9.02 -2.50
C PHE A 227 -7.62 7.58 -2.39
N LYS A 228 -8.86 7.37 -2.04
CA LYS A 228 -9.58 6.09 -2.02
C LYS A 228 -8.93 4.97 -1.23
N GLY A 229 -9.55 4.59 -0.14
CA GLY A 229 -9.27 3.35 0.57
C GLY A 229 -8.38 3.48 1.78
N GLU A 230 -8.10 4.69 2.25
CA GLU A 230 -7.29 4.93 3.43
C GLU A 230 -7.97 4.45 4.71
N SER A 231 -9.27 4.67 4.83
CA SER A 231 -10.09 4.22 5.97
C SER A 231 -10.58 2.77 5.87
N LYS A 232 -10.06 1.98 4.90
CA LYS A 232 -10.55 0.60 4.70
C LYS A 232 -9.88 -0.40 5.63
N PRO A 233 -10.61 -1.49 6.01
CA PRO A 233 -10.01 -2.61 6.71
C PRO A 233 -8.80 -3.16 5.93
N THR A 234 -7.77 -3.55 6.65
CA THR A 234 -6.56 -4.17 6.09
C THR A 234 -6.84 -5.56 5.52
N ASP A 235 -7.93 -6.21 5.96
CA ASP A 235 -8.32 -7.54 5.50
C ASP A 235 -9.33 -7.47 4.34
N TYR A 236 -8.92 -8.03 3.20
CA TYR A 236 -9.76 -8.13 2.00
C TYR A 236 -11.08 -8.87 2.25
N LEU A 237 -11.06 -9.96 3.05
CA LEU A 237 -12.27 -10.74 3.36
C LEU A 237 -13.28 -9.91 4.16
N GLN A 238 -12.82 -9.12 5.12
CA GLN A 238 -13.66 -8.21 5.89
C GLN A 238 -14.28 -7.14 4.99
N HIS A 239 -13.52 -6.58 4.05
CA HIS A 239 -14.05 -5.62 3.07
C HIS A 239 -15.15 -6.25 2.20
N VAL A 240 -14.93 -7.48 1.70
CA VAL A 240 -15.90 -8.21 0.89
C VAL A 240 -17.18 -8.47 1.70
N GLN A 241 -17.06 -8.94 2.94
CA GLN A 241 -18.20 -9.20 3.81
C GLN A 241 -19.02 -7.93 4.10
N GLN A 242 -18.37 -6.81 4.40
CA GLN A 242 -19.03 -5.54 4.65
C GLN A 242 -19.76 -5.02 3.41
N PHE A 243 -19.10 -5.01 2.24
CA PHE A 243 -19.70 -4.53 0.99
C PHE A 243 -20.95 -5.34 0.59
N TYR A 244 -20.84 -6.66 0.62
CA TYR A 244 -21.98 -7.50 0.23
C TYR A 244 -23.04 -7.59 1.31
N GLY A 245 -22.68 -7.51 2.60
CA GLY A 245 -23.62 -7.37 3.70
C GLY A 245 -24.50 -6.14 3.52
N ALA A 246 -23.89 -5.01 3.18
CA ALA A 246 -24.62 -3.78 2.86
C ALA A 246 -25.57 -3.95 1.66
N MET A 247 -25.13 -4.65 0.60
CA MET A 247 -26.01 -4.95 -0.54
C MET A 247 -27.21 -5.83 -0.15
N GLN A 248 -27.04 -6.77 0.77
CA GLN A 248 -28.15 -7.58 1.28
C GLN A 248 -29.15 -6.74 2.08
N VAL A 249 -28.68 -5.79 2.91
CA VAL A 249 -29.55 -4.84 3.64
C VAL A 249 -30.36 -4.02 2.63
N PHE A 250 -29.71 -3.46 1.59
CA PHE A 250 -30.37 -2.69 0.55
C PHE A 250 -31.46 -3.50 -0.18
N VAL A 251 -31.14 -4.74 -0.57
CA VAL A 251 -32.10 -5.63 -1.25
C VAL A 251 -33.30 -5.97 -0.38
N LYS A 252 -33.07 -6.33 0.89
CA LYS A 252 -34.16 -6.62 1.84
C LYS A 252 -35.08 -5.44 2.07
N LYS A 253 -34.54 -4.22 2.08
CA LYS A 253 -35.29 -2.99 2.34
C LYS A 253 -36.11 -2.54 1.15
N HIS A 254 -35.57 -2.59 -0.07
CA HIS A 254 -36.16 -1.94 -1.24
C HIS A 254 -36.78 -2.90 -2.26
N TYR A 255 -36.48 -4.20 -2.20
CA TYR A 255 -37.05 -5.20 -3.12
C TYR A 255 -37.98 -6.15 -2.37
N ARG A 256 -39.08 -6.54 -3.02
CA ARG A 256 -40.10 -7.49 -2.45
C ARG A 256 -40.30 -8.69 -3.39
N GLY A 257 -40.77 -9.83 -2.82
CA GLY A 257 -41.14 -11.02 -3.57
C GLY A 257 -39.95 -11.78 -4.18
N SER A 258 -40.20 -12.50 -5.28
CA SER A 258 -39.26 -13.39 -5.94
C SER A 258 -37.99 -12.67 -6.44
N ARG A 259 -38.09 -11.39 -6.78
CA ARG A 259 -36.95 -10.57 -7.21
C ARG A 259 -35.93 -10.35 -6.07
N ALA A 260 -36.39 -10.15 -4.84
CA ALA A 260 -35.54 -10.00 -3.67
C ALA A 260 -34.76 -11.30 -3.38
N VAL A 261 -35.45 -12.46 -3.46
CA VAL A 261 -34.82 -13.78 -3.25
C VAL A 261 -33.79 -14.07 -4.32
N LEU A 262 -34.09 -13.84 -5.60
CA LEU A 262 -33.14 -14.05 -6.70
C LEU A 262 -31.91 -13.15 -6.53
N MET A 263 -32.11 -11.89 -6.17
CA MET A 263 -31.04 -10.92 -5.92
C MET A 263 -30.14 -11.37 -4.78
N ALA A 264 -30.72 -11.82 -3.66
CA ALA A 264 -29.98 -12.29 -2.50
C ALA A 264 -29.14 -13.54 -2.83
N VAL A 265 -29.69 -14.50 -3.58
CA VAL A 265 -28.98 -15.71 -4.00
C VAL A 265 -27.84 -15.36 -4.95
N LEU A 266 -28.07 -14.51 -5.97
CA LEU A 266 -27.02 -14.10 -6.90
C LEU A 266 -25.91 -13.29 -6.21
N LEU A 267 -26.25 -12.44 -5.25
CA LEU A 267 -25.27 -11.75 -4.41
C LEU A 267 -24.43 -12.73 -3.58
N GLN A 268 -25.02 -13.76 -2.98
CA GLN A 268 -24.26 -14.77 -2.24
C GLN A 268 -23.33 -15.57 -3.15
N ILE A 269 -23.78 -15.97 -4.34
CA ILE A 269 -22.92 -16.63 -5.33
C ILE A 269 -21.77 -15.70 -5.74
N ALA A 270 -22.04 -14.41 -5.95
CA ALA A 270 -21.03 -13.41 -6.26
C ALA A 270 -20.00 -13.21 -5.12
N ILE A 271 -20.44 -13.24 -3.85
CA ILE A 271 -19.57 -13.19 -2.67
C ILE A 271 -18.60 -14.36 -2.67
N ILE A 272 -19.16 -15.58 -2.69
CA ILE A 272 -18.39 -16.81 -2.62
C ILE A 272 -17.44 -16.90 -3.83
N GLY A 273 -17.97 -16.63 -5.03
CA GLY A 273 -17.18 -16.64 -6.26
C GLY A 273 -16.04 -15.62 -6.27
N SER A 274 -16.29 -14.37 -5.83
CA SER A 274 -15.25 -13.33 -5.76
C SER A 274 -14.20 -13.61 -4.67
N ALA A 275 -14.61 -14.15 -3.53
CA ALA A 275 -13.70 -14.54 -2.45
C ALA A 275 -12.80 -15.69 -2.91
N ILE A 276 -13.38 -16.77 -3.47
CA ILE A 276 -12.63 -17.90 -4.03
C ILE A 276 -11.70 -17.42 -5.16
N PHE A 277 -12.22 -16.65 -6.12
CA PHE A 277 -11.44 -16.12 -7.24
C PHE A 277 -10.27 -15.26 -6.77
N SER A 278 -10.49 -14.38 -5.79
CA SER A 278 -9.42 -13.52 -5.25
C SER A 278 -8.36 -14.32 -4.51
N ILE A 279 -8.75 -15.32 -3.72
CA ILE A 279 -7.80 -16.22 -3.06
C ILE A 279 -7.00 -16.99 -4.12
N ILE A 280 -7.68 -17.56 -5.10
CA ILE A 280 -7.03 -18.29 -6.20
C ILE A 280 -6.08 -17.38 -6.99
N VAL A 281 -6.51 -16.18 -7.40
CA VAL A 281 -5.68 -15.24 -8.17
C VAL A 281 -4.50 -14.74 -7.35
N LYS A 282 -4.69 -14.44 -6.07
CA LYS A 282 -3.61 -14.01 -5.17
C LYS A 282 -2.59 -15.14 -4.97
N GLN A 283 -3.06 -16.35 -4.72
CA GLN A 283 -2.22 -17.54 -4.58
C GLN A 283 -1.53 -17.88 -5.92
N LEU A 284 -2.30 -17.99 -7.01
CA LEU A 284 -1.75 -18.25 -8.34
C LEU A 284 -0.70 -17.20 -8.72
N ARG A 285 -0.96 -15.91 -8.53
CA ARG A 285 -0.01 -14.86 -8.92
C ARG A 285 1.32 -14.97 -8.18
N GLN A 286 1.30 -15.30 -6.90
CA GLN A 286 2.50 -15.47 -6.09
C GLN A 286 3.25 -16.77 -6.45
N TYR A 287 2.53 -17.89 -6.58
CA TYR A 287 3.13 -19.19 -6.89
C TYR A 287 3.44 -19.38 -8.38
N THR A 288 2.69 -18.73 -9.29
CA THR A 288 2.94 -18.81 -10.72
C THR A 288 4.34 -18.31 -11.08
N ILE A 289 4.78 -17.22 -10.46
CA ILE A 289 6.12 -16.67 -10.71
C ILE A 289 7.20 -17.67 -10.26
N VAL A 290 7.06 -18.24 -9.05
CA VAL A 290 7.98 -19.26 -8.53
C VAL A 290 7.97 -20.52 -9.39
N PHE A 291 6.79 -20.94 -9.81
CA PHE A 291 6.61 -22.12 -10.68
C PHE A 291 7.33 -21.96 -12.02
N PHE A 292 7.15 -20.83 -12.69
CA PHE A 292 7.86 -20.54 -13.93
C PHE A 292 9.37 -20.42 -13.73
N ASP A 293 9.84 -19.83 -12.64
CA ASP A 293 11.27 -19.79 -12.33
C ASP A 293 11.86 -21.20 -12.15
N ILE A 294 11.15 -22.11 -11.47
CA ILE A 294 11.57 -23.50 -11.33
C ILE A 294 11.64 -24.18 -12.71
N ILE A 295 10.65 -23.98 -13.59
CA ILE A 295 10.67 -24.51 -14.96
C ILE A 295 11.87 -23.96 -15.75
N LEU A 296 12.12 -22.65 -15.66
CA LEU A 296 13.26 -22.01 -16.33
C LEU A 296 14.60 -22.53 -15.82
N LEU A 297 14.72 -22.78 -14.52
CA LEU A 297 15.91 -23.36 -13.91
C LEU A 297 16.11 -24.82 -14.34
N ILE A 298 15.04 -25.61 -14.45
CA ILE A 298 15.10 -26.97 -15.01
C ILE A 298 15.53 -26.92 -16.48
N ALA A 299 14.93 -26.07 -17.27
CA ALA A 299 15.31 -25.87 -18.67
C ALA A 299 16.78 -25.45 -18.83
N ALA A 300 17.25 -24.52 -17.97
CA ALA A 300 18.65 -24.10 -17.96
C ALA A 300 19.61 -25.25 -17.64
N ASN A 301 19.25 -26.12 -16.69
CA ASN A 301 20.05 -27.32 -16.36
C ASN A 301 20.11 -28.28 -17.56
N ILE A 302 18.97 -28.58 -18.19
CA ILE A 302 18.92 -29.45 -19.37
C ILE A 302 19.76 -28.84 -20.52
N THR A 303 19.64 -27.54 -20.75
CA THR A 303 20.43 -26.83 -21.75
C THR A 303 21.93 -26.89 -21.45
N ALA A 304 22.32 -26.68 -20.20
CA ALA A 304 23.71 -26.76 -19.77
C ALA A 304 24.28 -28.18 -19.92
N LEU A 305 23.50 -29.20 -19.54
CA LEU A 305 23.88 -30.61 -19.72
C LEU A 305 24.06 -30.99 -21.19
N TYR A 306 23.13 -30.56 -22.05
CA TYR A 306 23.20 -30.80 -23.51
C TYR A 306 24.43 -30.13 -24.12
N PHE A 307 24.64 -28.85 -23.81
CA PHE A 307 25.79 -28.11 -24.31
C PHE A 307 27.12 -28.71 -23.84
N TRP A 308 27.21 -29.04 -22.53
CA TRP A 308 28.43 -29.63 -21.96
C TRP A 308 28.76 -30.99 -22.56
N LYS A 309 27.75 -31.83 -22.76
CA LYS A 309 27.93 -33.15 -23.41
C LYS A 309 28.47 -33.00 -24.84
N ASN A 310 28.00 -32.02 -25.62
CA ASN A 310 28.42 -31.83 -26.98
C ASN A 310 29.78 -31.15 -27.13
N ALA A 311 30.13 -30.22 -26.17
CA ALA A 311 31.40 -29.49 -26.21
C ALA A 311 32.59 -30.31 -25.71
N PHE A 312 32.38 -31.18 -24.74
CA PHE A 312 33.44 -31.94 -24.06
C PHE A 312 33.21 -33.46 -24.24
N HIS A 313 33.42 -33.94 -25.45
CA HIS A 313 33.06 -35.24 -26.03
C HIS A 313 33.56 -36.51 -25.34
N ASN A 314 34.34 -36.49 -24.27
CA ASN A 314 34.94 -37.69 -23.69
C ASN A 314 34.35 -38.04 -22.32
N GLY A 315 33.34 -38.93 -22.34
CA GLY A 315 33.23 -40.00 -21.35
C GLY A 315 32.93 -39.62 -19.92
N ILE A 316 32.17 -38.53 -19.62
CA ILE A 316 31.63 -38.41 -18.27
C ILE A 316 30.43 -39.37 -18.18
N PRO A 317 30.51 -40.44 -17.40
CA PRO A 317 29.38 -41.31 -17.19
C PRO A 317 28.33 -40.56 -16.37
N PHE A 318 27.37 -39.94 -17.07
CA PHE A 318 26.18 -39.46 -16.38
C PHE A 318 25.40 -40.70 -15.97
N HIS A 319 25.34 -40.99 -14.66
CA HIS A 319 24.41 -41.94 -14.14
C HIS A 319 22.99 -41.46 -14.44
N THR A 320 22.41 -41.93 -15.52
CA THR A 320 21.12 -41.50 -16.11
C THR A 320 19.98 -41.54 -15.10
N PHE A 321 20.09 -42.38 -14.06
CA PHE A 321 19.09 -42.47 -13.03
C PHE A 321 19.11 -41.28 -12.03
N PHE A 322 20.27 -40.72 -11.68
CA PHE A 322 20.36 -39.63 -10.70
C PHE A 322 20.20 -38.23 -11.28
N VAL A 323 20.46 -38.05 -12.57
CA VAL A 323 20.42 -36.74 -13.25
C VAL A 323 19.08 -36.03 -13.11
N PRO A 324 17.91 -36.66 -13.32
CA PRO A 324 16.62 -35.99 -13.19
C PRO A 324 16.38 -35.45 -11.76
N TYR A 325 16.73 -36.24 -10.75
CA TYR A 325 16.57 -35.83 -9.35
C TYR A 325 17.51 -34.69 -8.98
N ALA A 326 18.76 -34.73 -9.46
CA ALA A 326 19.72 -33.66 -9.25
C ALA A 326 19.29 -32.35 -9.89
N VAL A 327 18.73 -32.38 -11.10
CA VAL A 327 18.20 -31.20 -11.81
C VAL A 327 17.03 -30.56 -11.04
N ILE A 328 16.11 -31.40 -10.55
CA ILE A 328 14.95 -30.93 -9.79
C ILE A 328 15.43 -30.33 -8.45
N LEU A 329 16.28 -31.03 -7.71
CA LEU A 329 16.82 -30.55 -6.44
C LEU A 329 17.59 -29.23 -6.63
N TYR A 330 18.40 -29.13 -7.67
CA TYR A 330 19.12 -27.90 -8.02
C TYR A 330 18.16 -26.73 -8.21
N ALA A 331 17.08 -26.92 -8.99
CA ALA A 331 16.11 -25.87 -9.26
C ALA A 331 15.40 -25.40 -7.98
N PHE A 332 15.03 -26.31 -7.09
CA PHE A 332 14.39 -25.97 -5.81
C PHE A 332 15.35 -25.25 -4.88
N VAL A 333 16.61 -25.68 -4.74
CA VAL A 333 17.61 -25.02 -3.90
C VAL A 333 17.90 -23.62 -4.43
N PHE A 334 18.08 -23.47 -5.75
CA PHE A 334 18.29 -22.18 -6.38
C PHE A 334 17.12 -21.23 -6.12
N ALA A 335 15.89 -21.68 -6.40
CA ALA A 335 14.68 -20.89 -6.13
C ALA A 335 14.50 -20.55 -4.65
N GLY A 336 14.85 -21.47 -3.74
CA GLY A 336 14.86 -21.25 -2.30
C GLY A 336 15.81 -20.13 -1.87
N ILE A 337 17.00 -20.04 -2.47
CA ILE A 337 17.96 -18.98 -2.19
C ILE A 337 17.46 -17.63 -2.73
N LEU A 338 16.85 -17.62 -3.93
CA LEU A 338 16.20 -16.42 -4.47
C LEU A 338 15.05 -15.95 -3.55
N TRP A 339 14.27 -16.89 -2.99
CA TRP A 339 13.22 -16.57 -2.02
C TRP A 339 13.79 -16.00 -0.72
N MET A 340 14.85 -16.57 -0.19
CA MET A 340 15.55 -16.02 0.98
C MET A 340 16.05 -14.59 0.70
N GLY A 341 16.58 -14.36 -0.49
CA GLY A 341 17.02 -13.05 -0.95
C GLY A 341 15.90 -12.03 -1.19
N GLY A 342 14.61 -12.44 -1.14
CA GLY A 342 13.45 -11.55 -1.26
C GLY A 342 12.95 -11.32 -2.69
N LEU A 343 13.35 -12.15 -3.66
CA LEU A 343 12.92 -11.99 -5.06
C LEU A 343 11.41 -12.07 -5.24
N TYR A 344 10.71 -12.77 -4.34
CA TYR A 344 9.26 -13.02 -4.41
C TYR A 344 8.45 -12.15 -3.41
N ASP A 345 9.06 -11.16 -2.76
CA ASP A 345 8.42 -10.35 -1.72
C ASP A 345 7.63 -9.13 -2.26
N GLY A 346 7.30 -9.11 -3.54
CA GLY A 346 6.47 -8.08 -4.16
C GLY A 346 7.21 -7.32 -5.26
N VAL A 347 7.91 -6.24 -4.97
CA VAL A 347 8.49 -5.40 -6.01
C VAL A 347 9.82 -5.97 -6.51
N TYR A 348 9.92 -6.17 -7.82
CA TYR A 348 11.11 -6.71 -8.46
C TYR A 348 12.28 -5.74 -8.46
N LYS A 349 13.47 -6.21 -8.04
CA LYS A 349 14.72 -5.45 -8.04
C LYS A 349 15.79 -6.23 -8.82
N PRO A 350 16.22 -5.77 -10.01
CA PRO A 350 17.20 -6.49 -10.83
C PRO A 350 18.54 -6.75 -10.11
N ALA A 351 19.06 -5.77 -9.39
CA ALA A 351 20.30 -5.92 -8.62
C ALA A 351 20.21 -7.01 -7.54
N GLN A 352 19.05 -7.13 -6.87
CA GLN A 352 18.80 -8.16 -5.87
C GLN A 352 18.71 -9.55 -6.50
N THR A 353 18.13 -9.66 -7.71
CA THR A 353 18.09 -10.92 -8.47
C THR A 353 19.49 -11.38 -8.83
N LEU A 354 20.34 -10.45 -9.29
CA LEU A 354 21.73 -10.75 -9.67
C LEU A 354 22.55 -11.20 -8.45
N SER A 355 22.51 -10.46 -7.36
CA SER A 355 23.25 -10.80 -6.14
C SER A 355 22.82 -12.11 -5.52
N SER A 356 21.49 -12.35 -5.43
CA SER A 356 20.96 -13.62 -4.90
C SER A 356 21.23 -14.79 -5.84
N GLY A 357 21.23 -14.57 -7.16
CA GLY A 357 21.56 -15.59 -8.14
C GLY A 357 23.03 -16.00 -8.11
N VAL A 358 23.94 -15.04 -7.99
CA VAL A 358 25.37 -15.34 -7.80
C VAL A 358 25.60 -16.10 -6.49
N LEU A 359 24.95 -15.67 -5.40
CA LEU A 359 25.01 -16.39 -4.12
C LEU A 359 24.48 -17.83 -4.25
N ALA A 360 23.40 -18.04 -5.01
CA ALA A 360 22.84 -19.37 -5.26
C ALA A 360 23.84 -20.28 -5.99
N ILE A 361 24.55 -19.77 -7.01
CA ILE A 361 25.59 -20.52 -7.73
C ILE A 361 26.71 -20.91 -6.76
N LEU A 362 27.17 -20.01 -5.90
CA LEU A 362 28.25 -20.29 -4.95
C LEU A 362 27.83 -21.34 -3.91
N ILE A 363 26.61 -21.25 -3.37
CA ILE A 363 26.09 -22.22 -2.42
C ILE A 363 25.94 -23.60 -3.07
N LEU A 364 25.41 -23.64 -4.30
CA LEU A 364 25.26 -24.89 -5.04
C LEU A 364 26.62 -25.54 -5.37
N LEU A 365 27.65 -24.75 -5.69
CA LEU A 365 29.00 -25.25 -5.85
C LEU A 365 29.58 -25.81 -4.54
N ALA A 366 29.35 -25.14 -3.43
CA ALA A 366 29.77 -25.61 -2.11
C ALA A 366 29.07 -26.93 -1.75
N LEU A 367 27.75 -27.02 -1.94
CA LEU A 367 26.99 -28.25 -1.73
C LEU A 367 27.47 -29.37 -2.65
N TYR A 368 27.71 -29.06 -3.93
CA TYR A 368 28.26 -30.00 -4.90
C TYR A 368 29.63 -30.54 -4.45
N ALA A 369 30.49 -29.72 -3.86
CA ALA A 369 31.80 -30.15 -3.37
C ALA A 369 31.72 -31.17 -2.21
N LEU A 370 30.60 -31.17 -1.47
CA LEU A 370 30.35 -32.12 -0.36
C LEU A 370 29.75 -33.45 -0.81
N LEU A 371 29.30 -33.56 -2.09
CA LEU A 371 28.72 -34.79 -2.61
C LEU A 371 29.79 -35.91 -2.75
N PRO A 372 29.44 -37.19 -2.57
CA PRO A 372 30.31 -38.31 -2.88
C PRO A 372 30.70 -38.33 -4.38
N GLU A 373 31.90 -38.83 -4.68
CA GLU A 373 32.41 -38.84 -6.08
C GLU A 373 31.51 -39.61 -7.04
N GLN A 374 30.82 -40.63 -6.58
CA GLN A 374 29.93 -41.49 -7.38
C GLN A 374 28.75 -40.73 -7.98
N ILE A 375 28.31 -39.62 -7.36
CA ILE A 375 27.16 -38.83 -7.77
C ILE A 375 27.54 -37.45 -8.31
N ARG A 376 28.84 -37.11 -8.32
CA ARG A 376 29.34 -35.87 -8.91
C ARG A 376 29.32 -36.01 -10.44
N PHE A 377 28.70 -35.05 -11.15
CA PHE A 377 28.67 -35.07 -12.62
C PHE A 377 29.67 -34.08 -13.26
N SER A 378 29.57 -32.78 -13.03
CA SER A 378 30.56 -31.78 -13.48
C SER A 378 30.35 -30.44 -12.80
N ARG A 379 31.44 -29.84 -12.27
CA ARG A 379 31.42 -28.48 -11.71
C ARG A 379 31.02 -27.44 -12.75
N GLY A 380 31.50 -27.64 -14.00
CA GLY A 380 31.19 -26.73 -15.11
C GLY A 380 29.71 -26.69 -15.44
N VAL A 381 29.00 -27.83 -15.35
CA VAL A 381 27.55 -27.89 -15.54
C VAL A 381 26.84 -27.10 -14.45
N VAL A 382 27.25 -27.21 -13.17
CA VAL A 382 26.65 -26.44 -12.08
C VAL A 382 26.77 -24.95 -12.28
N VAL A 383 27.94 -24.48 -12.71
CA VAL A 383 28.20 -23.06 -12.99
C VAL A 383 27.41 -22.59 -14.21
N LEU A 384 27.52 -23.33 -15.30
CA LEU A 384 26.87 -22.99 -16.59
C LEU A 384 25.35 -22.93 -16.44
N SER A 385 24.75 -23.93 -15.76
CA SER A 385 23.30 -23.96 -15.50
C SER A 385 22.85 -22.79 -14.63
N GLY A 386 23.68 -22.36 -13.67
CA GLY A 386 23.40 -21.19 -12.83
C GLY A 386 23.36 -19.90 -13.64
N PHE A 387 24.34 -19.67 -14.52
CA PHE A 387 24.37 -18.48 -15.37
C PHE A 387 23.24 -18.48 -16.40
N ILE A 388 22.96 -19.61 -17.06
CA ILE A 388 21.83 -19.73 -18.00
C ILE A 388 20.50 -19.52 -17.27
N GLY A 389 20.34 -20.11 -16.07
CA GLY A 389 19.13 -19.96 -15.26
C GLY A 389 18.89 -18.52 -14.84
N LEU A 390 19.95 -17.84 -14.40
CA LEU A 390 19.88 -16.42 -14.04
C LEU A 390 19.51 -15.55 -15.25
N LEU A 391 20.10 -15.82 -16.41
CA LEU A 391 19.75 -15.13 -17.66
C LEU A 391 18.28 -15.35 -18.04
N PHE A 392 17.79 -16.58 -17.97
CA PHE A 392 16.38 -16.91 -18.27
C PHE A 392 15.43 -16.19 -17.32
N ILE A 393 15.72 -16.16 -16.02
CA ILE A 393 14.93 -15.43 -15.04
C ILE A 393 14.93 -13.94 -15.33
N LEU A 394 16.07 -13.34 -15.64
CA LEU A 394 16.15 -11.90 -15.96
C LEU A 394 15.35 -11.55 -17.22
N LEU A 395 15.46 -12.37 -18.28
CA LEU A 395 14.70 -12.18 -19.51
C LEU A 395 13.19 -12.34 -19.27
N PHE A 396 12.81 -13.35 -18.50
CA PHE A 396 11.41 -13.57 -18.13
C PHE A 396 10.85 -12.41 -17.30
N ARG A 397 11.60 -11.88 -16.33
CA ARG A 397 11.19 -10.70 -15.58
C ARG A 397 11.03 -9.48 -16.48
N ARG A 398 11.92 -9.29 -17.45
CA ARG A 398 11.79 -8.20 -18.41
C ARG A 398 10.52 -8.36 -19.27
N LEU A 399 10.22 -9.57 -19.74
CA LEU A 399 8.98 -9.85 -20.46
C LEU A 399 7.73 -9.55 -19.59
N LEU A 400 7.71 -9.98 -18.33
CA LEU A 400 6.61 -9.69 -17.41
C LEU A 400 6.48 -8.18 -17.11
N GLN A 401 7.57 -7.45 -17.14
CA GLN A 401 7.58 -5.99 -17.00
C GLN A 401 6.96 -5.31 -18.23
N GLU A 402 7.35 -5.69 -19.44
CA GLU A 402 6.77 -5.17 -20.68
C GLU A 402 5.25 -5.46 -20.74
N LEU A 403 4.83 -6.65 -20.28
CA LEU A 403 3.42 -7.03 -20.16
C LEU A 403 2.69 -6.34 -18.97
N LYS A 404 3.37 -5.48 -18.19
CA LYS A 404 2.82 -4.81 -16.99
C LYS A 404 2.29 -5.77 -15.91
N TRP A 405 2.81 -6.98 -15.83
CA TRP A 405 2.42 -7.98 -14.83
C TRP A 405 3.16 -7.81 -13.51
N ILE A 406 4.38 -7.26 -13.54
CA ILE A 406 5.18 -6.96 -12.35
C ILE A 406 5.61 -5.49 -12.36
N SER A 407 5.69 -4.90 -11.16
CA SER A 407 6.27 -3.58 -10.95
C SER A 407 7.75 -3.71 -10.59
N VAL A 408 8.58 -2.81 -11.14
CA VAL A 408 10.03 -2.78 -10.89
C VAL A 408 10.35 -1.55 -10.06
N THR A 409 10.99 -1.73 -8.91
CA THR A 409 11.62 -0.59 -8.22
C THR A 409 13.02 -0.38 -8.76
N GLY A 410 13.30 0.82 -9.23
CA GLY A 410 14.66 1.25 -9.56
C GLY A 410 14.97 1.51 -11.03
N SER A 411 14.06 1.26 -11.98
CA SER A 411 14.26 1.66 -13.38
C SER A 411 13.47 2.92 -13.78
N ILE A 412 12.46 3.33 -13.02
CA ILE A 412 11.90 4.67 -13.11
C ILE A 412 12.84 5.52 -12.27
N SER A 413 13.39 6.56 -12.84
CA SER A 413 14.32 7.44 -12.15
C SER A 413 13.75 7.76 -10.76
N ASN A 414 14.52 7.45 -9.72
CA ASN A 414 14.16 7.77 -8.34
C ASN A 414 14.22 9.30 -8.14
N SER A 415 13.78 10.04 -9.18
CA SER A 415 13.84 11.48 -9.30
C SER A 415 12.46 12.08 -9.22
N ALA A 416 12.39 13.19 -8.51
CA ALA A 416 11.20 14.00 -8.37
C ALA A 416 11.48 15.43 -8.80
N ILE A 417 10.43 16.11 -9.24
CA ILE A 417 10.38 17.54 -9.37
C ILE A 417 9.29 18.05 -8.43
N ALA A 418 9.56 19.09 -7.69
CA ALA A 418 8.60 19.70 -6.81
C ALA A 418 8.08 21.02 -7.39
N LEU A 419 6.77 21.19 -7.38
CA LEU A 419 6.09 22.46 -7.59
C LEU A 419 5.55 22.92 -6.24
N CYS A 420 6.00 24.05 -5.77
CA CYS A 420 5.75 24.48 -4.42
C CYS A 420 5.32 25.93 -4.35
N SER A 421 4.31 26.25 -3.56
CA SER A 421 4.02 27.63 -3.23
C SER A 421 5.22 28.27 -2.50
N PRO A 422 5.47 29.57 -2.66
CA PRO A 422 6.64 30.24 -2.07
C PRO A 422 6.71 30.08 -0.55
N ASP A 423 5.58 30.06 0.13
CA ASP A 423 5.46 29.90 1.58
C ASP A 423 5.69 28.46 2.07
N THR A 424 5.49 27.47 1.22
CA THR A 424 5.66 26.04 1.53
C THR A 424 7.06 25.53 1.16
N LYS A 425 7.77 26.21 0.25
CA LYS A 425 9.10 25.81 -0.26
C LYS A 425 10.14 25.55 0.85
N PRO A 426 10.31 26.41 1.88
CA PRO A 426 11.27 26.15 2.95
C PRO A 426 10.92 24.92 3.81
N ALA A 427 9.64 24.73 4.11
CA ALA A 427 9.16 23.57 4.89
C ALA A 427 9.36 22.26 4.12
N LEU A 428 9.09 22.25 2.82
CA LEU A 428 9.35 21.08 1.97
C LEU A 428 10.85 20.76 1.92
N GLN A 429 11.72 21.76 1.78
CA GLN A 429 13.18 21.56 1.80
C GLN A 429 13.64 20.95 3.12
N GLN A 430 13.14 21.46 4.25
CA GLN A 430 13.44 20.93 5.57
C GLN A 430 12.96 19.48 5.71
N PHE A 431 11.74 19.18 5.26
CA PHE A 431 11.16 17.82 5.26
C PHE A 431 12.02 16.85 4.43
N LEU A 432 12.42 17.24 3.21
CA LEU A 432 13.26 16.43 2.34
C LEU A 432 14.66 16.19 2.93
N ASN A 433 15.25 17.17 3.60
CA ASN A 433 16.54 17.02 4.26
C ASN A 433 16.49 16.10 5.50
N SER A 434 15.36 16.04 6.19
CA SER A 434 15.15 15.19 7.38
C SER A 434 14.74 13.76 7.05
N SER A 435 14.25 13.51 5.84
CA SER A 435 13.73 12.22 5.39
C SER A 435 14.75 11.51 4.48
N THR A 436 15.06 10.26 4.77
CA THR A 436 16.00 9.44 3.96
C THR A 436 15.33 8.67 2.81
N HIS A 437 14.01 8.72 2.70
CA HIS A 437 13.22 7.84 1.82
C HIS A 437 12.30 8.60 0.86
N HIS A 438 12.75 9.73 0.34
CA HIS A 438 12.10 10.42 -0.77
C HIS A 438 12.87 10.22 -2.07
N PRO A 439 12.24 10.33 -3.25
CA PRO A 439 12.96 10.41 -4.51
C PRO A 439 13.92 11.59 -4.51
N SER A 440 15.05 11.46 -5.19
CA SER A 440 16.00 12.56 -5.34
C SER A 440 15.32 13.73 -6.04
N VAL A 441 15.11 14.84 -5.34
CA VAL A 441 14.48 16.03 -5.90
C VAL A 441 15.48 16.76 -6.78
N LEU A 442 15.22 16.79 -8.08
CA LEU A 442 16.09 17.44 -9.08
C LEU A 442 15.97 18.96 -9.02
N ALA A 443 14.74 19.46 -8.83
CA ALA A 443 14.47 20.89 -8.75
C ALA A 443 13.17 21.17 -7.98
N ILE A 444 13.10 22.35 -7.36
CA ILE A 444 11.89 22.86 -6.70
C ILE A 444 11.53 24.19 -7.35
N PHE A 445 10.44 24.19 -8.08
CA PHE A 445 9.92 25.35 -8.80
C PHE A 445 8.76 26.01 -8.05
N THR A 446 8.61 27.30 -8.27
CA THR A 446 7.39 28.05 -7.90
C THR A 446 6.46 28.18 -9.11
N PRO A 447 5.16 28.42 -8.91
CA PRO A 447 4.22 28.64 -10.02
C PRO A 447 4.64 29.76 -10.96
N GLN A 448 5.29 30.80 -10.45
CA GLN A 448 5.78 31.94 -11.23
C GLN A 448 6.94 31.57 -12.18
N GLU A 449 7.82 30.66 -11.74
CA GLU A 449 8.93 30.14 -12.55
C GLU A 449 8.46 29.25 -13.71
N ILE A 450 7.23 28.70 -13.61
CA ILE A 450 6.67 27.77 -14.59
C ILE A 450 5.51 28.40 -15.40
N ALA A 451 5.05 29.58 -15.05
CA ALA A 451 3.91 30.25 -15.71
C ALA A 451 4.09 30.44 -17.23
N SER A 452 5.31 30.31 -17.74
CA SER A 452 5.65 30.40 -19.17
C SER A 452 5.75 29.02 -19.86
N SER A 453 5.62 27.89 -19.16
CA SER A 453 5.74 26.56 -19.75
C SER A 453 4.35 25.96 -20.05
N ASP A 454 4.18 25.40 -21.25
CA ASP A 454 2.98 24.65 -21.60
C ASP A 454 2.87 23.34 -20.79
N ALA A 455 1.64 22.94 -20.44
CA ALA A 455 1.38 21.68 -19.78
C ALA A 455 1.93 20.45 -20.56
N ALA A 456 2.02 20.57 -21.89
CA ALA A 456 2.61 19.57 -22.76
C ALA A 456 4.09 19.33 -22.48
N ASP A 457 4.84 20.35 -22.07
CA ASP A 457 6.27 20.26 -21.79
C ASP A 457 6.56 19.43 -20.53
N TRP A 458 5.62 19.38 -19.59
CA TRP A 458 5.76 18.61 -18.37
C TRP A 458 5.78 17.10 -18.62
N ALA A 459 5.14 16.62 -19.69
CA ALA A 459 5.16 15.22 -20.06
C ALA A 459 6.57 14.70 -20.38
N TYR A 460 7.49 15.59 -20.76
CA TYR A 460 8.88 15.28 -21.11
C TYR A 460 9.86 15.41 -19.95
N LEU A 461 9.40 15.84 -18.76
CA LEU A 461 10.27 15.98 -17.59
C LEU A 461 10.95 14.63 -17.23
N PRO A 462 12.25 14.63 -16.95
CA PRO A 462 13.01 13.43 -16.61
C PRO A 462 12.79 13.01 -15.14
N ALA A 463 11.54 13.06 -14.68
CA ALA A 463 11.15 12.70 -13.33
C ALA A 463 10.04 11.66 -13.35
N ALA A 464 9.99 10.80 -12.34
CA ALA A 464 8.92 9.85 -12.13
C ALA A 464 7.86 10.38 -11.15
N THR A 465 8.24 11.31 -10.28
CA THR A 465 7.39 11.85 -9.23
C THR A 465 7.24 13.36 -9.37
N LEU A 466 6.01 13.86 -9.26
CA LEU A 466 5.71 15.27 -9.07
C LEU A 466 5.23 15.48 -7.63
N ILE A 467 5.91 16.39 -6.93
CA ILE A 467 5.56 16.78 -5.55
C ILE A 467 4.89 18.15 -5.60
N PHE A 468 3.67 18.23 -5.15
CA PHE A 468 2.93 19.49 -5.02
C PHE A 468 2.98 19.97 -3.58
N GLY A 469 3.75 21.02 -3.33
CA GLY A 469 3.75 21.78 -2.07
C GLY A 469 2.70 22.88 -2.15
N TRP A 470 1.43 22.52 -1.95
CA TRP A 470 0.31 23.42 -2.13
C TRP A 470 0.11 24.40 -0.96
N GLY A 471 -0.41 25.59 -1.27
CA GLY A 471 -0.59 26.70 -0.35
C GLY A 471 -0.95 27.97 -1.10
N HIS A 472 -0.76 29.12 -0.48
CA HIS A 472 -0.98 30.40 -1.15
C HIS A 472 -0.11 30.52 -2.42
N GLY A 473 -0.77 30.75 -3.58
CA GLY A 473 -0.10 30.86 -4.90
C GLY A 473 0.00 29.56 -5.69
N LEU A 474 -0.35 28.39 -5.12
CA LEU A 474 -0.52 27.14 -5.85
C LEU A 474 -1.88 26.51 -5.49
N PRO A 475 -2.97 26.91 -6.17
CA PRO A 475 -4.30 26.41 -5.86
C PRO A 475 -4.48 24.95 -6.26
N ILE A 476 -5.29 24.22 -5.48
CA ILE A 476 -5.63 22.81 -5.75
C ILE A 476 -6.32 22.66 -7.11
N GLN A 477 -7.13 23.63 -7.51
CA GLN A 477 -7.77 23.64 -8.84
C GLN A 477 -6.75 23.46 -9.97
N LEU A 478 -5.63 24.18 -9.93
CA LEU A 478 -4.57 24.08 -10.92
C LEU A 478 -3.89 22.71 -10.89
N ILE A 479 -3.61 22.20 -9.68
CA ILE A 479 -3.00 20.88 -9.50
C ILE A 479 -3.89 19.79 -10.12
N LEU A 480 -5.19 19.82 -9.83
CA LEU A 480 -6.14 18.84 -10.37
C LEU A 480 -6.25 18.90 -11.89
N GLN A 481 -6.16 20.07 -12.50
CA GLN A 481 -6.11 20.24 -13.94
C GLN A 481 -4.86 19.59 -14.55
N GLN A 482 -3.70 19.81 -13.93
CA GLN A 482 -2.43 19.19 -14.36
C GLN A 482 -2.46 17.67 -14.22
N MET A 483 -2.99 17.14 -13.12
CA MET A 483 -3.13 15.68 -12.94
C MET A 483 -4.03 15.05 -14.01
N GLN A 484 -5.12 15.72 -14.38
CA GLN A 484 -6.04 15.22 -15.40
C GLN A 484 -5.46 15.28 -16.83
N SER A 485 -4.55 16.21 -17.11
CA SER A 485 -3.88 16.30 -18.41
C SER A 485 -2.85 15.19 -18.63
N MET A 486 -2.31 14.60 -17.55
CA MET A 486 -1.24 13.60 -17.60
C MET A 486 -1.53 12.39 -16.70
N PRO A 487 -2.68 11.71 -16.81
CA PRO A 487 -3.05 10.64 -15.90
C PRO A 487 -2.07 9.46 -16.02
N GLY A 488 -1.53 9.05 -14.86
CA GLY A 488 -0.60 7.92 -14.76
C GLY A 488 0.79 8.13 -15.36
N ARG A 489 1.14 9.36 -15.80
CA ARG A 489 2.50 9.69 -16.27
C ARG A 489 3.48 9.83 -15.10
N PHE A 490 2.99 10.38 -13.97
CA PHE A 490 3.76 10.63 -12.76
C PHE A 490 3.12 9.98 -11.55
N TYR A 491 3.95 9.74 -10.52
CA TYR A 491 3.49 9.53 -9.15
C TYR A 491 3.28 10.92 -8.52
N PHE A 492 2.06 11.25 -8.17
CA PHE A 492 1.73 12.53 -7.57
C PHE A 492 1.84 12.47 -6.05
N ARG A 493 2.52 13.45 -5.46
CA ARG A 493 2.68 13.60 -4.03
C ARG A 493 2.22 14.98 -3.61
N PHE A 494 1.58 15.04 -2.46
CA PHE A 494 1.04 16.27 -1.91
C PHE A 494 1.71 16.53 -0.56
N PHE A 495 2.38 17.65 -0.46
CA PHE A 495 2.98 18.11 0.77
C PHE A 495 2.26 19.37 1.25
N ASN A 496 1.96 19.43 2.54
CA ASN A 496 1.47 20.62 3.18
C ASN A 496 2.28 20.92 4.43
N LYS A 497 2.60 22.20 4.63
CA LYS A 497 3.38 22.68 5.77
C LYS A 497 2.73 22.34 7.11
N SER A 498 1.42 22.51 7.24
CA SER A 498 0.71 22.28 8.50
C SER A 498 0.65 20.81 8.89
N ALA A 499 0.49 19.92 7.92
CA ALA A 499 0.49 18.48 8.17
C ALA A 499 1.91 17.90 8.39
N ASN A 500 2.96 18.61 7.96
CA ASN A 500 4.35 18.16 7.94
C ASN A 500 4.51 16.72 7.45
N ALA A 501 3.69 16.35 6.49
CA ALA A 501 3.62 15.02 5.89
C ALA A 501 3.39 15.13 4.39
N MET A 502 3.94 14.17 3.66
CA MET A 502 3.69 14.01 2.23
C MET A 502 2.75 12.82 2.02
N ILE A 503 1.64 13.04 1.35
CA ILE A 503 0.67 11.99 1.00
C ILE A 503 0.63 11.79 -0.51
N GLY A 504 0.24 10.61 -0.96
CA GLY A 504 0.14 10.30 -2.38
C GLY A 504 -0.25 8.86 -2.63
N SER A 505 -0.40 8.47 -3.89
CA SER A 505 -0.65 7.10 -4.30
C SER A 505 0.35 6.69 -5.38
N ASP A 506 0.92 5.50 -5.27
CA ASP A 506 1.92 4.99 -6.22
C ASP A 506 1.28 4.23 -7.37
N THR A 507 0.11 3.65 -7.15
CA THR A 507 -0.62 2.92 -8.18
C THR A 507 -2.13 3.04 -8.01
N ARG A 508 -2.85 2.78 -9.10
CA ARG A 508 -4.33 2.73 -9.14
C ARG A 508 -4.95 1.68 -8.21
N LYS A 509 -4.16 0.70 -7.75
CA LYS A 509 -4.62 -0.46 -6.96
C LYS A 509 -4.12 -0.42 -5.51
N GLU A 510 -3.15 0.41 -5.20
CA GLU A 510 -2.60 0.54 -3.85
C GLU A 510 -3.33 1.64 -3.09
N LYS A 511 -3.41 1.47 -1.78
CA LYS A 511 -3.85 2.52 -0.86
C LYS A 511 -2.93 3.72 -1.04
N GLY A 512 -3.44 4.93 -0.79
CA GLY A 512 -2.60 6.11 -0.65
C GLY A 512 -1.49 5.84 0.36
N ALA A 513 -0.32 6.35 0.12
CA ALA A 513 0.82 6.18 0.99
C ALA A 513 1.08 7.50 1.72
N VAL A 514 1.28 7.40 3.02
CA VAL A 514 1.78 8.52 3.83
C VAL A 514 3.30 8.41 3.86
N PHE A 515 3.97 9.43 3.34
CA PHE A 515 5.41 9.57 3.42
C PHE A 515 5.71 10.49 4.60
N LEU A 516 5.99 9.88 5.71
CA LEU A 516 6.46 10.58 6.89
C LEU A 516 7.98 10.72 6.80
N SER A 517 8.54 11.65 7.58
CA SER A 517 9.94 11.56 7.96
C SER A 517 10.19 10.31 8.84
N GLU A 518 9.21 9.40 8.92
CA GLU A 518 9.32 8.18 9.69
C GLU A 518 10.36 7.23 9.11
N LYS A 519 11.22 6.81 9.99
CA LYS A 519 12.36 5.94 9.78
C LYS A 519 11.90 4.54 9.35
N LYS A 520 12.13 4.14 8.11
CA LYS A 520 11.94 2.74 7.70
C LYS A 520 13.03 1.89 8.31
N TYR A 521 12.64 0.82 8.97
CA TYR A 521 13.56 -0.12 9.58
C TYR A 521 13.82 -1.28 8.61
N ASN A 522 15.08 -1.42 8.12
CA ASN A 522 15.46 -2.50 7.22
C ASN A 522 15.23 -3.88 7.84
N ILE A 523 15.41 -4.01 9.16
CA ILE A 523 15.18 -5.26 9.89
C ILE A 523 13.72 -5.75 9.82
N ALA A 524 12.76 -4.87 9.54
CA ALA A 524 11.35 -5.23 9.36
C ALA A 524 11.05 -5.87 8.01
N LEU A 525 11.93 -5.70 7.02
CA LEU A 525 11.74 -6.25 5.68
C LEU A 525 11.70 -7.79 5.71
N PRO A 526 10.76 -8.44 5.00
CA PRO A 526 10.60 -9.89 5.03
C PRO A 526 11.88 -10.66 4.67
N ALA A 527 12.62 -10.20 3.65
CA ALA A 527 13.90 -10.79 3.27
C ALA A 527 14.93 -10.69 4.39
N GLN A 528 15.07 -9.53 5.04
CA GLN A 528 16.03 -9.34 6.13
C GLN A 528 15.69 -10.20 7.36
N LYS A 529 14.39 -10.35 7.67
CA LYS A 529 13.93 -11.26 8.73
C LYS A 529 14.30 -12.72 8.43
N ARG A 530 14.12 -13.18 7.17
CA ARG A 530 14.52 -14.55 6.76
C ARG A 530 16.02 -14.73 6.79
N MET A 531 16.78 -13.77 6.26
CA MET A 531 18.25 -13.82 6.27
C MET A 531 18.79 -13.81 7.70
N LYS A 532 18.26 -12.94 8.58
CA LYS A 532 18.62 -12.94 10.01
C LYS A 532 18.37 -14.30 10.64
N ARG A 533 17.18 -14.86 10.40
CA ARG A 533 16.84 -16.19 10.94
C ARG A 533 17.72 -17.31 10.39
N GLY A 534 18.01 -17.28 9.10
CA GLY A 534 18.94 -18.22 8.45
C GLY A 534 20.34 -18.16 9.07
N MET A 535 20.86 -16.96 9.29
CA MET A 535 22.14 -16.72 9.94
C MET A 535 22.14 -17.19 11.40
N ASP A 536 21.07 -16.90 12.15
CA ASP A 536 20.91 -17.38 13.53
C ASP A 536 21.02 -18.91 13.61
N ILE A 537 20.33 -19.62 12.69
CA ILE A 537 20.34 -21.08 12.62
C ILE A 537 21.70 -21.60 12.19
N MET A 538 22.33 -21.01 11.16
CA MET A 538 23.64 -21.45 10.66
C MET A 538 24.70 -21.33 11.73
N PHE A 539 24.77 -20.22 12.45
CA PHE A 539 25.76 -20.03 13.52
C PHE A 539 25.50 -20.97 14.71
N ALA A 540 24.21 -21.17 15.07
CA ALA A 540 23.87 -22.17 16.10
C ALA A 540 24.26 -23.58 15.69
N PHE A 541 24.05 -23.98 14.44
CA PHE A 541 24.46 -25.26 13.89
C PHE A 541 25.99 -25.41 13.89
N SER A 542 26.72 -24.36 13.50
CA SER A 542 28.19 -24.37 13.58
C SER A 542 28.70 -24.59 15.01
N CYS A 543 28.03 -23.98 16.01
CA CYS A 543 28.37 -24.25 17.42
C CYS A 543 28.14 -25.72 17.81
N PHE A 544 27.11 -26.38 17.28
CA PHE A 544 26.91 -27.83 17.52
C PHE A 544 27.98 -28.70 16.84
N CYS A 545 28.37 -28.36 15.60
CA CYS A 545 29.41 -29.10 14.87
C CYS A 545 30.77 -29.05 15.59
N ILE A 546 31.10 -27.94 16.27
CA ILE A 546 32.35 -27.77 17.01
C ILE A 546 32.14 -27.92 18.54
N SER A 547 31.04 -28.56 18.96
CA SER A 547 30.63 -28.66 20.38
C SER A 547 31.69 -29.24 21.27
N ILE A 548 32.45 -30.25 20.80
CA ILE A 548 33.55 -30.85 21.56
C ILE A 548 34.61 -29.81 21.94
N LEU A 549 35.01 -28.96 20.97
CA LEU A 549 35.98 -27.89 21.20
C LEU A 549 35.43 -26.81 22.14
N ILE A 550 34.12 -26.52 22.03
CA ILE A 550 33.43 -25.54 22.87
C ILE A 550 33.37 -26.05 24.31
N LEU A 551 33.10 -27.33 24.52
CA LEU A 551 33.04 -27.95 25.87
C LEU A 551 34.37 -27.91 26.60
N LEU A 552 35.52 -27.84 25.93
CA LEU A 552 36.82 -27.63 26.55
C LEU A 552 36.90 -26.33 27.36
N LYS A 553 36.02 -25.37 27.13
CA LYS A 553 35.87 -24.13 27.93
C LYS A 553 35.02 -24.30 29.19
N GLY A 554 34.63 -25.51 29.56
CA GLY A 554 33.87 -25.81 30.77
C GLY A 554 32.49 -25.12 30.81
N ALA A 555 32.15 -24.50 31.94
CA ALA A 555 30.83 -23.85 32.13
C ALA A 555 30.50 -22.77 31.08
N GLN A 556 31.50 -22.06 30.60
CA GLN A 556 31.31 -21.05 29.54
C GLN A 556 30.93 -21.70 28.21
N GLY A 557 31.52 -22.84 27.88
CA GLY A 557 31.17 -23.63 26.70
C GLY A 557 29.74 -24.18 26.78
N LEU A 558 29.33 -24.69 27.93
CA LEU A 558 27.95 -25.13 28.16
C LEU A 558 26.93 -24.00 27.99
N SER A 559 27.25 -22.79 28.50
CA SER A 559 26.41 -21.63 28.34
C SER A 559 26.23 -21.26 26.85
N LEU A 560 27.31 -21.30 26.05
CA LEU A 560 27.22 -21.02 24.61
C LEU A 560 26.35 -22.06 23.91
N LEU A 561 26.51 -23.35 24.20
CA LEU A 561 25.68 -24.41 23.59
C LEU A 561 24.22 -24.31 24.00
N HIS A 562 23.94 -23.96 25.26
CA HIS A 562 22.58 -23.67 25.70
C HIS A 562 21.96 -22.49 24.93
N ASN A 563 22.69 -21.39 24.79
CA ASN A 563 22.23 -20.23 23.98
C ASN A 563 22.04 -20.61 22.50
N ALA A 564 22.96 -21.40 21.93
CA ALA A 564 22.82 -21.91 20.56
C ALA A 564 21.54 -22.75 20.40
N TRP A 565 21.19 -23.56 21.39
CA TRP A 565 19.93 -24.30 21.41
C TRP A 565 18.71 -23.37 21.43
N LEU A 566 18.70 -22.36 22.32
CA LEU A 566 17.61 -21.38 22.40
C LEU A 566 17.44 -20.57 21.11
N VAL A 567 18.55 -20.26 20.45
CA VAL A 567 18.52 -19.59 19.12
C VAL A 567 18.02 -20.57 18.07
N PHE A 568 18.49 -21.81 18.05
CA PHE A 568 18.08 -22.83 17.09
C PHE A 568 16.58 -23.10 17.13
N ILE A 569 15.98 -23.26 18.33
CA ILE A 569 14.53 -23.42 18.48
C ILE A 569 13.73 -22.12 18.33
N GLY A 570 14.41 -20.98 18.19
CA GLY A 570 13.81 -19.69 17.92
C GLY A 570 13.23 -18.96 19.13
N LYS A 571 13.66 -19.28 20.33
CA LYS A 571 13.33 -18.52 21.55
C LYS A 571 14.18 -17.26 21.69
N LYS A 572 15.45 -17.30 21.20
CA LYS A 572 16.38 -16.16 21.15
C LYS A 572 16.88 -15.88 19.74
N THR A 573 17.55 -14.76 19.55
CA THR A 573 18.42 -14.41 18.42
C THR A 573 19.84 -14.14 18.93
N TRP A 574 20.86 -14.20 18.08
CA TRP A 574 22.23 -13.91 18.54
C TRP A 574 22.37 -12.44 18.94
N ILE A 575 21.82 -11.52 18.14
CA ILE A 575 21.86 -10.08 18.40
C ILE A 575 20.43 -9.55 18.54
N GLY A 576 20.12 -8.95 19.68
CA GLY A 576 18.84 -8.30 19.96
C GLY A 576 19.03 -6.87 20.45
N TYR A 577 17.95 -6.14 20.66
CA TYR A 577 17.98 -4.78 21.19
C TYR A 577 18.51 -4.75 22.63
N ALA A 578 19.17 -3.65 22.97
CA ALA A 578 19.65 -3.40 24.32
C ALA A 578 18.58 -2.78 25.23
N SER A 579 17.57 -2.14 24.64
CA SER A 579 16.38 -1.60 25.33
C SER A 579 15.14 -2.43 25.03
N THR A 580 14.02 -2.14 25.70
CA THR A 580 12.70 -2.68 25.38
C THR A 580 11.87 -1.59 24.68
N PRO A 581 12.12 -1.32 23.39
CA PRO A 581 11.47 -0.18 22.72
C PRO A 581 10.06 -0.53 22.31
N ASN A 582 9.10 0.35 22.59
CA ASN A 582 7.71 0.23 22.09
C ASN A 582 7.57 0.66 20.63
N SER A 583 8.56 1.39 20.07
CA SER A 583 8.49 2.01 18.74
C SER A 583 9.32 1.29 17.65
N LEU A 584 10.13 0.28 18.01
CA LEU A 584 10.95 -0.46 17.05
C LEU A 584 10.30 -1.78 16.63
N PRO A 585 10.64 -2.33 15.44
CA PRO A 585 10.17 -3.64 15.01
C PRO A 585 10.49 -4.73 16.02
N LEU A 586 9.55 -5.62 16.30
CA LEU A 586 9.71 -6.70 17.27
C LEU A 586 10.88 -7.62 16.90
N LEU A 587 11.82 -7.76 17.81
CA LEU A 587 12.90 -8.75 17.78
C LEU A 587 12.80 -9.69 19.00
N LYS A 588 13.32 -10.90 18.83
CA LYS A 588 13.50 -11.83 19.94
C LYS A 588 14.63 -11.34 20.86
N PRO A 589 14.60 -11.70 22.15
CA PRO A 589 15.70 -11.37 23.06
C PRO A 589 17.04 -11.85 22.51
N GLY A 590 18.04 -10.98 22.51
CA GLY A 590 19.40 -11.32 22.07
C GLY A 590 20.18 -12.13 23.09
N VAL A 591 21.11 -12.97 22.61
CA VAL A 591 22.19 -13.51 23.45
C VAL A 591 23.15 -12.39 23.84
N ILE A 592 23.46 -11.53 22.88
CA ILE A 592 24.11 -10.23 23.08
C ILE A 592 23.21 -9.12 22.56
N ASN A 593 23.37 -7.92 23.11
CA ASN A 593 22.63 -6.75 22.67
C ASN A 593 23.43 -5.94 21.64
N THR A 594 22.80 -4.93 21.07
CA THR A 594 23.37 -3.99 20.09
C THR A 594 24.60 -3.23 20.56
N LEU A 595 24.90 -3.27 21.87
CA LEU A 595 26.13 -2.69 22.48
C LEU A 595 27.24 -3.74 22.66
N GLY A 596 27.07 -4.96 22.17
CA GLY A 596 28.03 -6.07 22.31
C GLY A 596 28.14 -6.62 23.73
N ARG A 597 27.14 -6.37 24.57
CA ARG A 597 27.10 -6.84 25.97
C ARG A 597 26.01 -7.91 26.15
N ASN A 598 26.18 -8.71 27.17
CA ASN A 598 25.17 -9.66 27.61
C ASN A 598 24.01 -8.92 28.30
N ASN A 599 22.77 -9.32 28.08
CA ASN A 599 21.57 -8.62 28.61
C ASN A 599 21.51 -8.59 30.15
N SER A 600 22.28 -9.42 30.85
CA SER A 600 22.37 -9.45 32.32
C SER A 600 23.28 -8.34 32.91
N GLN A 601 24.02 -7.58 32.10
CA GLN A 601 24.92 -6.55 32.60
C GLN A 601 24.18 -5.21 32.70
N SER A 602 24.19 -4.58 33.90
CA SER A 602 23.64 -3.25 34.12
C SER A 602 24.31 -2.22 33.19
N LEU A 603 23.49 -1.51 32.41
CA LEU A 603 23.96 -0.50 31.47
C LEU A 603 24.08 0.84 32.23
N THR A 604 25.28 1.37 32.29
CA THR A 604 25.59 2.71 32.88
C THR A 604 25.40 3.86 31.90
N LEU A 605 24.99 3.54 30.64
CA LEU A 605 24.81 4.52 29.57
C LEU A 605 23.40 5.19 29.66
N PRO A 606 23.28 6.46 29.23
CA PRO A 606 22.00 7.13 29.12
C PRO A 606 21.01 6.36 28.26
N LEU A 607 19.75 6.23 28.71
CA LEU A 607 18.71 5.49 27.98
C LEU A 607 18.50 6.00 26.55
N THR A 608 18.62 7.31 26.36
CA THR A 608 18.52 7.95 25.03
C THR A 608 19.59 7.47 24.05
N LEU A 609 20.81 7.22 24.52
CA LEU A 609 21.91 6.70 23.69
C LEU A 609 21.67 5.23 23.32
N ILE A 610 21.17 4.44 24.28
CA ILE A 610 20.84 3.03 24.08
C ILE A 610 19.73 2.91 23.03
N GLN A 611 18.66 3.67 23.17
CA GLN A 611 17.54 3.70 22.24
C GLN A 611 17.98 4.13 20.84
N LYS A 612 18.86 5.13 20.74
CA LYS A 612 19.39 5.59 19.45
C LYS A 612 20.27 4.53 18.77
N THR A 613 21.03 3.77 19.55
CA THR A 613 21.85 2.65 19.01
C THR A 613 20.96 1.53 18.47
N ASP A 614 19.93 1.14 19.22
CA ASP A 614 18.94 0.15 18.78
C ASP A 614 18.22 0.63 17.50
N GLU A 615 17.91 1.90 17.42
CA GLU A 615 17.27 2.50 16.26
C GLU A 615 18.16 2.46 15.02
N VAL A 616 19.43 2.86 15.13
CA VAL A 616 20.41 2.79 14.03
C VAL A 616 20.59 1.35 13.56
N TYR A 617 20.70 0.39 14.50
CA TYR A 617 20.78 -1.02 14.16
C TYR A 617 19.54 -1.48 13.38
N ALA A 618 18.34 -1.11 13.81
CA ALA A 618 17.11 -1.49 13.13
C ALA A 618 16.96 -0.86 11.73
N GLN A 619 17.39 0.41 11.58
CA GLN A 619 17.31 1.15 10.32
C GLN A 619 18.32 0.67 9.27
N GLN A 620 19.58 0.51 9.68
CA GLN A 620 20.69 0.17 8.80
C GLN A 620 20.97 -1.33 8.76
N TYR A 621 20.03 -2.16 9.26
CA TYR A 621 20.22 -3.58 9.34
C TYR A 621 20.57 -4.22 8.01
N GLU A 622 21.70 -4.93 7.98
CA GLU A 622 22.13 -5.85 6.93
C GLU A 622 22.68 -7.11 7.59
N TRP A 623 22.21 -8.27 7.17
CA TRP A 623 22.58 -9.54 7.76
C TRP A 623 24.09 -9.85 7.84
N PRO A 624 24.97 -9.39 6.90
CA PRO A 624 26.42 -9.63 7.03
C PRO A 624 27.03 -8.92 8.24
N ASN A 625 26.44 -7.78 8.66
CA ASN A 625 26.93 -7.02 9.80
C ASN A 625 26.76 -7.79 11.11
N ASP A 626 25.74 -8.64 11.22
CA ASP A 626 25.56 -9.53 12.38
C ASP A 626 26.72 -10.51 12.53
N ILE A 627 27.26 -11.03 11.42
CA ILE A 627 28.40 -11.94 11.44
C ILE A 627 29.62 -11.21 12.00
N ILE A 628 29.94 -10.05 11.43
CA ILE A 628 31.08 -9.22 11.84
C ILE A 628 30.96 -8.88 13.33
N PHE A 629 29.78 -8.46 13.74
CA PHE A 629 29.50 -8.08 15.12
C PHE A 629 29.64 -9.26 16.10
N MET A 630 29.17 -10.45 15.74
CA MET A 630 29.35 -11.66 16.56
C MET A 630 30.83 -12.03 16.73
N PHE A 631 31.63 -11.93 15.65
CA PHE A 631 33.08 -12.19 15.73
C PHE A 631 33.82 -11.17 16.59
N GLN A 632 33.44 -9.89 16.52
CA GLN A 632 34.02 -8.83 17.36
C GLN A 632 33.70 -9.01 18.84
N HIS A 633 32.54 -9.60 19.16
CA HIS A 633 32.06 -9.78 20.53
C HIS A 633 31.99 -11.24 20.98
N LEU A 634 32.84 -12.12 20.42
CA LEU A 634 32.90 -13.57 20.72
C LEU A 634 32.94 -13.87 22.21
N ASN A 635 33.73 -13.11 22.97
CA ASN A 635 33.87 -13.31 24.43
C ASN A 635 32.56 -13.05 25.19
N ALA A 636 31.68 -12.19 24.69
CA ALA A 636 30.37 -11.92 25.30
C ALA A 636 29.38 -13.07 25.08
N LEU A 637 29.54 -13.85 24.00
CA LEU A 637 28.70 -15.01 23.69
C LEU A 637 28.90 -16.17 24.67
N PHE A 638 30.09 -16.28 25.27
CA PHE A 638 30.46 -17.33 26.26
C PHE A 638 30.04 -16.98 27.69
N LYS A 639 29.61 -15.77 27.98
CA LYS A 639 29.15 -15.37 29.32
C LYS A 639 27.73 -15.87 29.58
N ASN A 640 27.47 -16.31 30.81
CA ASN A 640 26.13 -16.74 31.22
C ASN A 640 25.13 -15.59 31.04
N THR A 641 24.00 -15.87 30.38
CA THR A 641 22.83 -14.99 30.28
C THR A 641 21.92 -15.18 31.47
#